data_59752d62e77f5333ba1ba14f25cfaeeb
#
_entry.id   59752d62e77f5333ba1ba14f25cfaeeb
#
_cell.length_a   1.000
_cell.length_b   1.000
_cell.length_c   1.000
_cell.angle_alpha   90.00
_cell.angle_beta   90.00
_cell.angle_gamma   90.00
#
_symmetry.space_group_name_H-M   'P 1'
#
loop_
_entity.id
_entity.type
_entity.pdbx_description
1 polymer ?
#
loop_
_entity_poly.entity_id
_entity_poly.type
_entity_poly.pdbx_seq_one_letter_code
_entity_poly.pdbx_strand_id
1 'polypeptide(L)'
;MNYEGFKLARTQLANMVEGQLSVVRSSDYDSVVNTTEKPSALLAETNKRLKDENLRVLVMGKFSSGKSTFLNGLLGRPLLPMKAIPTTAVIGEIRYSDTEKIVLLPKKGKWQGGDTPFEISASELGQYITIDHADGDSKENPFEKVFINSPLSICKNGIEFVDSPGLDDPTSHDSVTKEYLPTADAIIYCMNSEMAYSAKDRDEIEALRSLGYTSIIFVLTYFDHLLEKDEMMGTNDAQELKEYTLKTLAPLTDLGENGIFFVNSLAAIKGKVQHDAVMLQKSNFPIVEKRMEEILVNERGRLKIIRSLYQTKNINRKNGNYISDSITLANNKHSLIAQQLANARQSLSQAQDKANLINQQVENGVRDIANIAKDKGALYLISDIIPMVDTWVNEAKPEKGISIIHLRSSIKEYTEAVIDHMKSRLSSAISSWCKQSLVKDCIEVQFSNLLLSQRGNLSSYQEDLSRVKVDLNLPVNGEDIGNNMAPSTFNRVAAVGGGLLIGDIFGAMTGGLLGFNAMLKTLMVELTAGIVLGIINLFNPVGLPAIIIAGIIAFCTGTGWNVMSIKSNIKKKIAAETQKALGDSKDKFSNEIFNAVKGTLSQVQTKIKDELNGPINEAQSLVNEANANMNSDGVAMQQKVRKLTQLKTTNDQLAADLDKFAEKFAV
;
A
#
# COMPACT_ATOMS: atom_id res chain seq x y z
N MET A 1 -10.41 -30.49 12.24
CA MET A 1 -9.36 -30.95 13.21
C MET A 1 -9.84 -30.57 14.60
N ASN A 2 -9.80 -31.50 15.60
CA ASN A 2 -10.17 -31.14 16.95
C ASN A 2 -9.05 -30.33 17.64
N TYR A 3 -9.33 -29.72 18.79
CA TYR A 3 -8.39 -28.84 19.51
C TYR A 3 -7.05 -29.53 19.84
N GLU A 4 -7.08 -30.79 20.29
CA GLU A 4 -5.87 -31.55 20.59
C GLU A 4 -5.04 -31.86 19.34
N GLY A 5 -5.70 -32.22 18.25
CA GLY A 5 -5.05 -32.43 16.95
C GLY A 5 -4.39 -31.16 16.44
N PHE A 6 -5.02 -30.01 16.65
CA PHE A 6 -4.45 -28.71 16.30
C PHE A 6 -3.20 -28.37 17.15
N LYS A 7 -3.27 -28.57 18.46
CA LYS A 7 -2.14 -28.32 19.36
C LYS A 7 -0.94 -29.19 18.99
N LEU A 8 -1.19 -30.46 18.65
CA LEU A 8 -0.17 -31.38 18.17
C LEU A 8 0.45 -30.91 16.84
N ALA A 9 -0.38 -30.56 15.87
CA ALA A 9 0.08 -30.08 14.57
C ALA A 9 0.91 -28.79 14.70
N ARG A 10 0.45 -27.84 15.50
CA ARG A 10 1.17 -26.59 15.78
C ARG A 10 2.55 -26.85 16.38
N THR A 11 2.63 -27.75 17.36
CA THR A 11 3.90 -28.11 17.99
C THR A 11 4.84 -28.82 17.02
N GLN A 12 4.32 -29.72 16.20
CA GLN A 12 5.13 -30.43 15.17
C GLN A 12 5.67 -29.45 14.13
N LEU A 13 4.84 -28.53 13.63
CA LEU A 13 5.27 -27.53 12.65
C LEU A 13 6.29 -26.54 13.27
N ALA A 14 6.07 -26.10 14.53
CA ALA A 14 7.02 -25.24 15.22
C ALA A 14 8.41 -25.90 15.37
N ASN A 15 8.46 -27.20 15.65
CA ASN A 15 9.72 -27.95 15.71
C ASN A 15 10.40 -28.03 14.33
N MET A 16 9.65 -28.18 13.25
CA MET A 16 10.18 -28.17 11.88
C MET A 16 10.74 -26.80 11.51
N VAL A 17 10.05 -25.72 11.87
CA VAL A 17 10.52 -24.33 11.69
C VAL A 17 11.82 -24.10 12.48
N GLU A 18 11.91 -24.58 13.71
CA GLU A 18 13.14 -24.49 14.53
C GLU A 18 14.28 -25.30 13.92
N GLY A 19 13.99 -26.50 13.40
CA GLY A 19 14.96 -27.29 12.62
C GLY A 19 15.51 -26.51 11.43
N GLN A 20 14.64 -25.83 10.68
CA GLN A 20 15.05 -25.00 9.56
C GLN A 20 15.82 -23.75 10.00
N LEU A 21 15.44 -23.12 11.11
CA LEU A 21 16.20 -22.04 11.74
C LEU A 21 17.62 -22.47 12.10
N SER A 22 17.80 -23.69 12.58
CA SER A 22 19.13 -24.21 12.91
C SER A 22 20.02 -24.34 11.67
N VAL A 23 19.45 -24.73 10.53
CA VAL A 23 20.18 -24.79 9.25
C VAL A 23 20.61 -23.40 8.81
N VAL A 24 19.71 -22.43 8.76
CA VAL A 24 19.99 -21.07 8.25
C VAL A 24 20.82 -20.22 9.23
N ARG A 25 20.97 -20.63 10.48
CA ARG A 25 21.85 -19.99 11.49
C ARG A 25 23.20 -20.67 11.64
N SER A 26 23.43 -21.74 10.89
CA SER A 26 24.72 -22.42 10.97
C SER A 26 25.82 -21.56 10.33
N SER A 27 27.02 -21.58 10.91
CA SER A 27 28.19 -20.89 10.34
C SER A 27 28.52 -21.37 8.92
N ASP A 28 28.19 -22.60 8.61
CA ASP A 28 28.38 -23.18 7.29
C ASP A 28 27.40 -22.62 6.27
N TYR A 29 26.15 -22.35 6.67
CA TYR A 29 25.16 -21.68 5.84
C TYR A 29 25.53 -20.22 5.55
N ASP A 30 25.87 -19.44 6.58
CA ASP A 30 26.28 -18.03 6.45
C ASP A 30 27.53 -17.87 5.57
N SER A 31 28.42 -18.86 5.55
CA SER A 31 29.61 -18.85 4.70
C SER A 31 29.30 -19.06 3.21
N VAL A 32 28.11 -19.57 2.89
CA VAL A 32 27.69 -19.99 1.53
C VAL A 32 26.60 -19.11 0.96
N VAL A 33 25.66 -18.69 1.79
CA VAL A 33 24.46 -17.97 1.37
C VAL A 33 24.60 -16.48 1.70
N ASN A 34 25.05 -15.72 0.73
CA ASN A 34 25.17 -14.27 0.84
C ASN A 34 23.95 -13.59 0.22
N THR A 35 22.78 -13.76 0.85
CA THR A 35 21.52 -13.14 0.39
C THR A 35 21.20 -11.88 1.17
N THR A 36 20.62 -10.89 0.48
CA THR A 36 20.02 -9.69 1.09
C THR A 36 18.76 -10.03 1.89
N GLU A 37 18.09 -11.12 1.57
CA GLU A 37 16.98 -11.68 2.32
C GLU A 37 17.50 -12.40 3.57
N LYS A 38 16.86 -12.14 4.71
CA LYS A 38 17.18 -12.82 5.97
C LYS A 38 16.16 -13.94 6.24
N PRO A 39 16.36 -15.16 5.70
CA PRO A 39 15.43 -16.28 5.92
C PRO A 39 15.25 -16.59 7.41
N SER A 40 16.27 -16.34 8.22
CA SER A 40 16.21 -16.48 9.67
C SER A 40 15.21 -15.54 10.35
N ALA A 41 15.01 -14.33 9.85
CA ALA A 41 14.04 -13.39 10.41
C ALA A 41 12.59 -13.83 10.09
N LEU A 42 12.33 -14.26 8.85
CA LEU A 42 11.02 -14.78 8.43
C LEU A 42 10.64 -16.07 9.16
N LEU A 43 11.60 -16.99 9.34
CA LEU A 43 11.37 -18.22 10.11
C LEU A 43 11.14 -17.92 11.60
N ALA A 44 11.88 -16.97 12.17
CA ALA A 44 11.69 -16.55 13.56
C ALA A 44 10.30 -15.95 13.78
N GLU A 45 9.81 -15.11 12.86
CA GLU A 45 8.45 -14.56 12.92
C GLU A 45 7.39 -15.66 12.74
N THR A 46 7.60 -16.61 11.81
CA THR A 46 6.73 -17.77 11.63
C THR A 46 6.65 -18.61 12.92
N ASN A 47 7.80 -18.84 13.58
CA ASN A 47 7.84 -19.57 14.84
C ASN A 47 7.13 -18.83 15.98
N LYS A 48 7.32 -17.52 16.06
CA LYS A 48 6.63 -16.66 17.02
C LYS A 48 5.11 -16.74 16.83
N ARG A 49 4.63 -16.61 15.59
CA ARG A 49 3.20 -16.75 15.25
C ARG A 49 2.63 -18.12 15.61
N LEU A 50 3.37 -19.19 15.35
CA LEU A 50 2.93 -20.54 15.74
C LEU A 50 2.81 -20.69 17.26
N LYS A 51 3.63 -19.98 18.04
CA LYS A 51 3.57 -19.99 19.51
C LYS A 51 2.48 -19.08 20.07
N ASP A 52 2.07 -18.06 19.34
CA ASP A 52 0.97 -17.16 19.72
C ASP A 52 -0.36 -17.93 19.70
N GLU A 53 -1.16 -17.77 20.74
CA GLU A 53 -2.47 -18.42 20.83
C GLU A 53 -3.56 -17.63 20.09
N ASN A 54 -3.38 -16.34 19.86
CA ASN A 54 -4.34 -15.51 19.17
C ASN A 54 -4.36 -15.76 17.66
N LEU A 55 -5.52 -15.65 17.04
CA LEU A 55 -5.71 -15.65 15.60
C LEU A 55 -5.86 -14.21 15.13
N ARG A 56 -4.90 -13.74 14.37
CA ARG A 56 -4.94 -12.38 13.82
C ARG A 56 -5.56 -12.38 12.44
N VAL A 57 -6.68 -11.67 12.30
CA VAL A 57 -7.48 -11.56 11.08
C VAL A 57 -7.33 -10.14 10.53
N LEU A 58 -6.66 -10.01 9.41
CA LEU A 58 -6.46 -8.73 8.75
C LEU A 58 -7.64 -8.43 7.82
N VAL A 59 -8.29 -7.28 8.02
CA VAL A 59 -9.38 -6.80 7.17
C VAL A 59 -8.81 -5.90 6.09
N MET A 60 -8.91 -6.33 4.85
CA MET A 60 -8.34 -5.69 3.67
C MET A 60 -9.41 -5.32 2.66
N GLY A 61 -9.05 -4.57 1.65
CA GLY A 61 -9.90 -4.17 0.54
C GLY A 61 -9.65 -2.70 0.18
N LYS A 62 -10.13 -2.29 -0.98
CA LYS A 62 -9.94 -0.94 -1.50
C LYS A 62 -10.47 0.13 -0.56
N PHE A 63 -10.00 1.36 -0.80
CA PHE A 63 -10.63 2.52 -0.19
C PHE A 63 -12.13 2.54 -0.54
N SER A 64 -12.97 2.91 0.42
CA SER A 64 -14.44 2.89 0.28
C SER A 64 -15.06 1.51 0.00
N SER A 65 -14.33 0.42 0.19
CA SER A 65 -14.92 -0.94 0.13
C SER A 65 -15.76 -1.30 1.36
N GLY A 66 -15.93 -0.40 2.31
CA GLY A 66 -16.77 -0.60 3.49
C GLY A 66 -16.12 -1.36 4.64
N LYS A 67 -14.79 -1.50 4.71
CA LYS A 67 -14.05 -2.20 5.79
C LYS A 67 -14.45 -1.73 7.18
N SER A 68 -14.22 -0.44 7.46
CA SER A 68 -14.52 0.14 8.78
C SER A 68 -16.02 0.11 9.09
N THR A 69 -16.89 0.23 8.08
CA THR A 69 -18.33 0.08 8.25
C THR A 69 -18.70 -1.37 8.59
N PHE A 70 -18.06 -2.35 7.96
CA PHE A 70 -18.23 -3.76 8.28
C PHE A 70 -17.78 -4.07 9.71
N LEU A 71 -16.61 -3.59 10.12
CA LEU A 71 -16.13 -3.74 11.51
C LEU A 71 -17.02 -3.04 12.53
N ASN A 72 -17.55 -1.86 12.20
CA ASN A 72 -18.55 -1.18 13.02
C ASN A 72 -19.85 -2.00 13.11
N GLY A 73 -20.24 -2.69 12.05
CA GLY A 73 -21.35 -3.64 12.06
C GLY A 73 -21.12 -4.79 13.05
N LEU A 74 -19.91 -5.34 13.11
CA LEU A 74 -19.53 -6.34 14.10
C LEU A 74 -19.55 -5.75 15.51
N LEU A 75 -18.93 -4.58 15.71
CA LEU A 75 -18.92 -3.86 17.01
C LEU A 75 -20.32 -3.41 17.47
N GLY A 76 -21.28 -3.34 16.55
CA GLY A 76 -22.66 -2.92 16.83
C GLY A 76 -22.86 -1.42 17.01
N ARG A 77 -21.88 -0.61 16.66
CA ARG A 77 -21.94 0.85 16.77
C ARG A 77 -20.90 1.54 15.86
N PRO A 78 -21.09 2.82 15.53
CA PRO A 78 -20.16 3.57 14.68
C PRO A 78 -18.96 4.08 15.50
N LEU A 79 -17.98 3.19 15.75
CA LEU A 79 -16.76 3.52 16.48
C LEU A 79 -15.62 3.93 15.56
N LEU A 80 -15.37 3.17 14.49
CA LEU A 80 -14.36 3.47 13.48
C LEU A 80 -14.89 4.53 12.50
N PRO A 81 -14.06 5.46 12.03
CA PRO A 81 -14.48 6.49 11.08
C PRO A 81 -15.03 5.90 9.78
N MET A 82 -16.16 6.43 9.31
CA MET A 82 -16.86 6.00 8.08
C MET A 82 -16.96 7.18 7.11
N LYS A 83 -15.86 7.87 6.80
CA LYS A 83 -15.88 9.04 5.90
C LYS A 83 -15.49 8.64 4.47
N ALA A 84 -16.03 9.39 3.50
CA ALA A 84 -15.69 9.23 2.08
C ALA A 84 -14.29 9.76 1.70
N ILE A 85 -13.59 10.41 2.62
CA ILE A 85 -12.21 10.90 2.44
C ILE A 85 -11.29 9.97 3.25
N PRO A 86 -10.10 9.59 2.75
CA PRO A 86 -9.15 8.78 3.49
C PRO A 86 -8.85 9.42 4.84
N THR A 87 -9.16 8.72 5.91
CA THR A 87 -9.06 9.30 7.25
C THR A 87 -8.35 8.40 8.25
N THR A 88 -8.22 7.10 7.95
CA THR A 88 -7.62 6.15 8.88
C THR A 88 -6.12 6.02 8.57
N ALA A 89 -5.29 6.70 9.32
CA ALA A 89 -3.82 6.61 9.22
C ALA A 89 -3.21 5.74 10.32
N VAL A 90 -4.04 5.20 11.21
CA VAL A 90 -3.63 4.42 12.38
C VAL A 90 -4.28 3.05 12.29
N ILE A 91 -3.51 2.01 12.56
CA ILE A 91 -4.01 0.64 12.57
C ILE A 91 -4.91 0.42 13.77
N GLY A 92 -6.11 -0.11 13.53
CA GLY A 92 -7.04 -0.51 14.57
C GLY A 92 -6.93 -2.00 14.87
N GLU A 93 -6.56 -2.38 16.09
CA GLU A 93 -6.60 -3.77 16.56
C GLU A 93 -7.78 -3.95 17.51
N ILE A 94 -8.79 -4.74 17.10
CA ILE A 94 -9.98 -5.05 17.88
C ILE A 94 -9.77 -6.37 18.60
N ARG A 95 -9.89 -6.36 19.93
CA ARG A 95 -9.65 -7.50 20.82
C ARG A 95 -10.78 -7.68 21.80
N TYR A 96 -10.91 -8.90 22.35
CA TYR A 96 -11.86 -9.17 23.42
C TYR A 96 -11.43 -8.56 24.75
N SER A 97 -12.40 -7.95 25.44
CA SER A 97 -12.32 -7.59 26.85
C SER A 97 -13.73 -7.52 27.44
N ASP A 98 -13.90 -7.91 28.68
CA ASP A 98 -15.19 -7.78 29.38
C ASP A 98 -15.61 -6.31 29.58
N THR A 99 -14.62 -5.40 29.63
CA THR A 99 -14.83 -3.96 29.71
C THR A 99 -14.25 -3.27 28.49
N GLU A 100 -15.00 -2.30 27.98
CA GLU A 100 -14.53 -1.52 26.85
C GLU A 100 -13.40 -0.58 27.24
N LYS A 101 -12.32 -0.59 26.47
CA LYS A 101 -11.19 0.33 26.60
C LYS A 101 -10.56 0.58 25.25
N ILE A 102 -10.28 1.84 24.97
CA ILE A 102 -9.59 2.26 23.76
C ILE A 102 -8.25 2.84 24.17
N VAL A 103 -7.17 2.24 23.67
CA VAL A 103 -5.80 2.61 24.05
C VAL A 103 -5.02 2.98 22.81
N LEU A 104 -4.46 4.19 22.77
CA LEU A 104 -3.57 4.66 21.74
C LEU A 104 -2.12 4.32 22.07
N LEU A 105 -1.37 3.86 21.07
CA LEU A 105 0.07 3.64 21.15
C LEU A 105 0.79 4.70 20.31
N PRO A 106 1.53 5.64 20.96
CA PRO A 106 2.30 6.64 20.26
C PRO A 106 3.51 6.03 19.53
N LYS A 107 3.88 6.60 18.38
CA LYS A 107 5.17 6.36 17.74
C LYS A 107 6.27 7.00 18.58
N LYS A 108 7.38 6.29 18.76
CA LYS A 108 8.49 6.74 19.61
C LYS A 108 9.01 8.13 19.21
N GLY A 109 8.95 9.08 20.14
CA GLY A 109 9.43 10.45 19.97
C GLY A 109 8.58 11.32 19.04
N LYS A 110 7.38 10.88 18.62
CA LYS A 110 6.51 11.64 17.70
C LYS A 110 5.34 12.34 18.40
N TRP A 111 4.94 11.88 19.60
CA TRP A 111 3.84 12.44 20.36
C TRP A 111 4.34 13.32 21.51
N GLN A 112 3.82 14.56 21.63
CA GLN A 112 4.22 15.49 22.69
C GLN A 112 3.84 15.00 24.10
N GLY A 113 2.84 14.12 24.21
CA GLY A 113 2.41 13.51 25.47
C GLY A 113 3.28 12.34 25.95
N GLY A 114 4.36 11.99 25.22
CA GLY A 114 5.27 10.90 25.54
C GLY A 114 4.99 9.61 24.78
N ASP A 115 5.83 8.59 25.02
CA ASP A 115 5.81 7.33 24.28
C ASP A 115 4.98 6.22 24.95
N THR A 116 4.32 6.52 26.10
CA THR A 116 3.53 5.54 26.85
C THR A 116 2.11 5.44 26.29
N PRO A 117 1.57 4.21 26.14
CA PRO A 117 0.17 4.04 25.75
C PRO A 117 -0.78 4.71 26.75
N PHE A 118 -1.86 5.31 26.26
CA PHE A 118 -2.86 5.97 27.09
C PHE A 118 -4.28 5.65 26.61
N GLU A 119 -5.22 5.66 27.57
CA GLU A 119 -6.63 5.38 27.33
C GLU A 119 -7.36 6.64 26.88
N ILE A 120 -8.27 6.49 25.91
CA ILE A 120 -9.15 7.56 25.41
C ILE A 120 -10.60 7.12 25.42
N SER A 121 -11.51 8.07 25.34
CA SER A 121 -12.94 7.78 25.16
C SER A 121 -13.28 7.44 23.70
N ALA A 122 -14.38 6.73 23.48
CA ALA A 122 -14.88 6.40 22.15
C ALA A 122 -15.19 7.66 21.31
N SER A 123 -15.61 8.75 21.93
CA SER A 123 -15.91 10.02 21.26
C SER A 123 -14.66 10.76 20.78
N GLU A 124 -13.52 10.51 21.40
CA GLU A 124 -12.24 11.13 21.03
C GLU A 124 -11.51 10.37 19.93
N LEU A 125 -11.83 9.07 19.73
CA LEU A 125 -11.12 8.20 18.81
C LEU A 125 -10.97 8.83 17.41
N GLY A 126 -12.04 9.39 16.87
CA GLY A 126 -12.02 10.03 15.55
C GLY A 126 -10.99 11.15 15.41
N GLN A 127 -10.70 11.89 16.49
CA GLN A 127 -9.73 13.00 16.48
C GLN A 127 -8.28 12.52 16.37
N TYR A 128 -7.98 11.33 16.91
CA TYR A 128 -6.62 10.79 16.95
C TYR A 128 -6.27 9.92 15.74
N ILE A 129 -7.25 9.21 15.18
CA ILE A 129 -6.98 8.27 14.08
C ILE A 129 -7.28 8.83 12.70
N THR A 130 -7.93 10.01 12.61
CA THR A 130 -8.15 10.72 11.34
C THR A 130 -7.06 11.76 11.11
N ILE A 131 -6.58 11.83 9.87
CA ILE A 131 -5.77 12.97 9.42
C ILE A 131 -6.75 14.05 8.98
N ASP A 132 -6.70 15.21 9.65
CA ASP A 132 -7.46 16.37 9.20
C ASP A 132 -6.68 17.07 8.07
N HIS A 133 -7.19 16.94 6.86
CA HIS A 133 -6.60 17.55 5.67
C HIS A 133 -6.91 19.06 5.57
N ALA A 134 -7.60 19.63 6.55
CA ALA A 134 -8.04 21.01 6.52
C ALA A 134 -6.89 22.04 6.67
N ASP A 135 -5.81 21.69 7.34
CA ASP A 135 -4.69 22.60 7.65
C ASP A 135 -3.49 22.47 6.70
N GLY A 136 -3.60 21.67 5.64
CA GLY A 136 -2.58 21.62 4.60
C GLY A 136 -1.21 21.03 5.00
N ASP A 137 -0.99 20.72 6.25
CA ASP A 137 0.17 19.99 6.73
C ASP A 137 -0.19 18.49 6.77
N SER A 138 0.39 17.71 5.89
CA SER A 138 0.38 16.23 6.00
C SER A 138 1.29 15.82 7.17
N LYS A 139 0.89 16.17 8.39
CA LYS A 139 1.60 15.69 9.57
C LYS A 139 1.40 14.18 9.64
N GLU A 140 2.50 13.46 9.58
CA GLU A 140 2.51 12.04 9.86
C GLU A 140 1.76 11.81 11.18
N ASN A 141 0.77 10.92 11.17
CA ASN A 141 0.01 10.64 12.40
C ASN A 141 0.99 10.15 13.47
N PRO A 142 1.03 10.79 14.65
CA PRO A 142 1.99 10.46 15.70
C PRO A 142 1.72 9.13 16.40
N PHE A 143 0.64 8.44 16.03
CA PHE A 143 0.26 7.16 16.62
C PHE A 143 0.60 5.99 15.69
N GLU A 144 1.07 4.92 16.29
CA GLU A 144 1.40 3.67 15.60
C GLU A 144 0.13 2.84 15.40
N LYS A 145 -0.64 2.67 16.47
CA LYS A 145 -1.86 1.88 16.47
C LYS A 145 -2.83 2.25 17.59
N VAL A 146 -4.07 1.81 17.43
CA VAL A 146 -5.09 1.88 18.46
C VAL A 146 -5.58 0.47 18.80
N PHE A 147 -5.64 0.16 20.08
CA PHE A 147 -6.25 -1.07 20.63
C PHE A 147 -7.68 -0.77 21.04
N ILE A 148 -8.62 -1.45 20.42
CA ILE A 148 -10.05 -1.39 20.73
C ILE A 148 -10.42 -2.68 21.45
N ASN A 149 -10.42 -2.61 22.78
CA ASN A 149 -10.85 -3.72 23.60
C ASN A 149 -12.36 -3.62 23.78
N SER A 150 -13.11 -4.65 23.39
CA SER A 150 -14.57 -4.63 23.36
C SER A 150 -15.13 -6.02 23.70
N PRO A 151 -16.33 -6.13 24.33
CA PRO A 151 -16.97 -7.42 24.64
C PRO A 151 -17.56 -8.08 23.38
N LEU A 152 -16.87 -8.01 22.26
CA LEU A 152 -17.25 -8.62 21.00
C LEU A 152 -17.12 -10.14 21.06
N SER A 153 -18.24 -10.87 20.97
CA SER A 153 -18.29 -12.32 21.20
C SER A 153 -17.33 -13.11 20.30
N ILE A 154 -17.24 -12.75 19.03
CA ILE A 154 -16.35 -13.40 18.07
C ILE A 154 -14.86 -13.30 18.47
N CYS A 155 -14.48 -12.24 19.20
CA CYS A 155 -13.11 -12.07 19.70
C CYS A 155 -12.82 -12.85 20.99
N LYS A 156 -13.85 -13.39 21.67
CA LYS A 156 -13.73 -14.06 22.98
C LYS A 156 -12.76 -15.24 22.98
N ASN A 157 -12.63 -15.90 21.83
CA ASN A 157 -11.74 -17.05 21.67
C ASN A 157 -10.33 -16.67 21.19
N GLY A 158 -9.86 -15.45 21.46
CA GLY A 158 -8.54 -14.97 21.04
C GLY A 158 -8.46 -14.65 19.55
N ILE A 159 -9.57 -14.24 18.94
CA ILE A 159 -9.58 -13.68 17.59
C ILE A 159 -9.35 -12.18 17.70
N GLU A 160 -8.40 -11.67 16.94
CA GLU A 160 -8.07 -10.25 16.83
C GLU A 160 -8.35 -9.79 15.42
N PHE A 161 -9.17 -8.74 15.25
CA PHE A 161 -9.33 -8.09 13.94
C PHE A 161 -8.38 -6.92 13.83
N VAL A 162 -7.71 -6.82 12.70
CA VAL A 162 -6.84 -5.70 12.38
C VAL A 162 -7.48 -4.93 11.23
N ASP A 163 -7.92 -3.69 11.51
CA ASP A 163 -8.38 -2.77 10.48
C ASP A 163 -7.18 -2.17 9.77
N SER A 164 -7.00 -2.54 8.51
CA SER A 164 -5.94 -1.92 7.69
C SER A 164 -6.47 -0.62 7.07
N PRO A 165 -5.62 0.41 6.96
CA PRO A 165 -5.91 1.50 6.04
C PRO A 165 -6.30 0.93 4.68
N GLY A 166 -7.25 1.58 3.98
CA GLY A 166 -7.72 1.06 2.69
C GLY A 166 -6.58 0.94 1.67
N LEU A 167 -6.51 -0.12 0.85
CA LEU A 167 -5.46 -0.40 -0.15
C LEU A 167 -5.27 0.68 -1.25
N ASP A 168 -6.08 1.72 -1.24
CA ASP A 168 -6.00 2.90 -2.09
C ASP A 168 -5.72 4.18 -1.31
N ASP A 169 -5.40 4.10 0.00
CA ASP A 169 -5.05 5.27 0.79
C ASP A 169 -3.58 5.62 0.53
N PRO A 170 -3.31 6.76 -0.10
CA PRO A 170 -1.97 7.13 -0.57
C PRO A 170 -0.96 7.36 0.54
N THR A 171 -1.41 7.59 1.77
CA THR A 171 -0.55 8.05 2.86
C THR A 171 -0.03 6.94 3.76
N SER A 172 -0.59 5.73 3.70
CA SER A 172 -0.31 4.69 4.70
C SER A 172 -0.10 3.26 4.19
N HIS A 173 -0.23 3.01 2.87
CA HIS A 173 -0.42 1.66 2.34
C HIS A 173 0.79 0.73 2.36
N ASP A 174 1.93 1.22 1.92
CA ASP A 174 3.09 0.38 1.68
C ASP A 174 3.72 -0.14 2.98
N SER A 175 3.75 0.71 4.02
CA SER A 175 4.36 0.34 5.30
C SER A 175 3.46 -0.59 6.11
N VAL A 176 2.16 -0.30 6.17
CA VAL A 176 1.20 -1.05 7.00
C VAL A 176 0.92 -2.43 6.44
N THR A 177 0.68 -2.55 5.15
CA THR A 177 0.45 -3.85 4.51
C THR A 177 1.69 -4.73 4.60
N LYS A 178 2.88 -4.17 4.42
CA LYS A 178 4.16 -4.89 4.57
C LYS A 178 4.43 -5.32 5.99
N GLU A 179 4.11 -4.49 6.97
CA GLU A 179 4.36 -4.78 8.38
C GLU A 179 3.35 -5.79 8.94
N TYR A 180 2.07 -5.65 8.58
CA TYR A 180 1.00 -6.46 9.18
C TYR A 180 0.61 -7.70 8.39
N LEU A 181 0.70 -7.67 7.06
CA LEU A 181 0.40 -8.84 6.25
C LEU A 181 1.22 -10.08 6.67
N PRO A 182 2.54 -9.98 6.93
CA PRO A 182 3.29 -11.14 7.43
C PRO A 182 2.82 -11.65 8.80
N THR A 183 2.19 -10.80 9.62
CA THR A 183 1.70 -11.16 10.96
C THR A 183 0.28 -11.73 10.96
N ALA A 184 -0.48 -11.58 9.87
CA ALA A 184 -1.84 -12.07 9.77
C ALA A 184 -1.89 -13.59 9.60
N ASP A 185 -2.85 -14.23 10.24
CA ASP A 185 -3.14 -15.66 10.10
C ASP A 185 -4.27 -15.91 9.08
N ALA A 186 -5.20 -14.96 8.94
CA ALA A 186 -6.32 -15.02 8.00
C ALA A 186 -6.61 -13.64 7.42
N ILE A 187 -7.28 -13.61 6.28
CA ILE A 187 -7.69 -12.40 5.57
C ILE A 187 -9.21 -12.35 5.44
N ILE A 188 -9.79 -11.20 5.77
CA ILE A 188 -11.11 -10.80 5.32
C ILE A 188 -10.93 -9.76 4.23
N TYR A 189 -11.39 -10.04 3.03
CA TYR A 189 -11.29 -9.12 1.91
C TYR A 189 -12.64 -8.50 1.60
N CYS A 190 -12.78 -7.19 1.88
CA CYS A 190 -14.01 -6.43 1.65
C CYS A 190 -14.04 -5.84 0.22
N MET A 191 -15.14 -6.05 -0.48
CA MET A 191 -15.40 -5.48 -1.81
C MET A 191 -16.74 -4.75 -1.82
N ASN A 192 -16.80 -3.61 -2.52
CA ASN A 192 -18.07 -2.96 -2.82
C ASN A 192 -18.82 -3.76 -3.88
N SER A 193 -20.06 -4.16 -3.62
CA SER A 193 -20.90 -4.94 -4.54
C SER A 193 -21.13 -4.27 -5.89
N GLU A 194 -21.19 -2.93 -5.95
CA GLU A 194 -21.37 -2.19 -7.20
C GLU A 194 -20.18 -2.28 -8.15
N MET A 195 -18.99 -2.64 -7.62
CA MET A 195 -17.73 -2.74 -8.37
C MET A 195 -16.95 -4.00 -7.98
N ALA A 196 -17.64 -5.08 -7.65
CA ALA A 196 -17.05 -6.32 -7.16
C ALA A 196 -16.13 -6.96 -8.20
N TYR A 197 -15.01 -7.50 -7.69
CA TYR A 197 -14.01 -8.25 -8.45
C TYR A 197 -13.48 -7.50 -9.68
N SER A 198 -13.13 -6.25 -9.51
CA SER A 198 -12.42 -5.49 -10.54
C SER A 198 -11.04 -6.10 -10.84
N ALA A 199 -10.39 -5.69 -11.91
CA ALA A 199 -9.04 -6.14 -12.24
C ALA A 199 -8.07 -6.02 -11.05
N LYS A 200 -8.17 -4.94 -10.27
CA LYS A 200 -7.35 -4.72 -9.09
C LYS A 200 -7.66 -5.70 -7.95
N ASP A 201 -8.94 -6.01 -7.69
CA ASP A 201 -9.30 -7.01 -6.67
C ASP A 201 -8.73 -8.38 -7.04
N ARG A 202 -8.85 -8.76 -8.31
CA ARG A 202 -8.28 -10.03 -8.81
C ARG A 202 -6.80 -10.10 -8.52
N ASP A 203 -6.08 -9.06 -8.86
CA ASP A 203 -4.64 -8.97 -8.77
C ASP A 203 -4.18 -9.06 -7.30
N GLU A 204 -4.85 -8.35 -6.40
CA GLU A 204 -4.57 -8.41 -4.96
C GLU A 204 -4.88 -9.79 -4.37
N ILE A 205 -6.01 -10.40 -4.77
CA ILE A 205 -6.37 -11.74 -4.31
C ILE A 205 -5.35 -12.77 -4.81
N GLU A 206 -4.88 -12.66 -6.06
CA GLU A 206 -3.82 -13.52 -6.59
C GLU A 206 -2.51 -13.33 -5.82
N ALA A 207 -2.14 -12.09 -5.50
CA ALA A 207 -0.97 -11.80 -4.68
C ALA A 207 -1.09 -12.40 -3.28
N LEU A 208 -2.22 -12.24 -2.60
CA LEU A 208 -2.48 -12.86 -1.29
C LEU A 208 -2.36 -14.38 -1.35
N ARG A 209 -2.93 -15.00 -2.38
CA ARG A 209 -2.84 -16.46 -2.58
C ARG A 209 -1.40 -16.92 -2.82
N SER A 210 -0.63 -16.16 -3.59
CA SER A 210 0.79 -16.45 -3.82
C SER A 210 1.65 -16.36 -2.55
N LEU A 211 1.20 -15.58 -1.56
CA LEU A 211 1.77 -15.50 -0.22
C LEU A 211 1.27 -16.60 0.73
N GLY A 212 0.39 -17.51 0.27
CA GLY A 212 -0.14 -18.61 1.05
C GLY A 212 -1.42 -18.32 1.83
N TYR A 213 -2.10 -17.19 1.54
CA TYR A 213 -3.44 -16.92 2.07
C TYR A 213 -4.48 -17.57 1.16
N THR A 214 -4.69 -18.88 1.33
CA THR A 214 -5.64 -19.64 0.50
C THR A 214 -7.06 -19.66 1.06
N SER A 215 -7.23 -19.39 2.35
CA SER A 215 -8.53 -19.35 3.03
C SER A 215 -8.97 -17.90 3.26
N ILE A 216 -9.26 -17.16 2.17
CA ILE A 216 -9.72 -15.77 2.22
C ILE A 216 -11.22 -15.74 2.45
N ILE A 217 -11.69 -14.93 3.39
CA ILE A 217 -13.11 -14.63 3.61
C ILE A 217 -13.45 -13.37 2.78
N PHE A 218 -14.40 -13.48 1.86
CA PHE A 218 -14.86 -12.37 1.04
C PHE A 218 -16.13 -11.76 1.61
N VAL A 219 -16.14 -10.44 1.77
CA VAL A 219 -17.30 -9.66 2.26
C VAL A 219 -17.71 -8.64 1.20
N LEU A 220 -18.87 -8.86 0.59
CA LEU A 220 -19.50 -7.97 -0.38
C LEU A 220 -20.37 -6.97 0.38
N THR A 221 -19.88 -5.75 0.52
CA THR A 221 -20.56 -4.63 1.18
C THR A 221 -21.45 -3.88 0.18
N TYR A 222 -22.33 -2.98 0.65
CA TYR A 222 -23.27 -2.21 -0.19
C TYR A 222 -24.20 -3.08 -1.04
N PHE A 223 -24.47 -4.31 -0.64
CA PHE A 223 -25.34 -5.21 -1.38
C PHE A 223 -26.81 -4.75 -1.37
N ASP A 224 -27.19 -4.00 -0.34
CA ASP A 224 -28.48 -3.33 -0.21
C ASP A 224 -28.77 -2.33 -1.34
N HIS A 225 -27.77 -1.61 -1.81
CA HIS A 225 -27.95 -0.66 -2.93
C HIS A 225 -28.42 -1.35 -4.20
N LEU A 226 -27.95 -2.57 -4.46
CA LEU A 226 -28.40 -3.35 -5.61
C LEU A 226 -29.83 -3.87 -5.39
N LEU A 227 -30.16 -4.31 -4.18
CA LEU A 227 -31.51 -4.76 -3.84
C LEU A 227 -32.53 -3.60 -3.97
N GLU A 228 -32.19 -2.41 -3.47
CA GLU A 228 -33.00 -1.20 -3.60
C GLU A 228 -33.15 -0.78 -5.07
N LYS A 229 -32.09 -0.87 -5.86
CA LYS A 229 -32.12 -0.60 -7.30
C LYS A 229 -33.01 -1.58 -8.04
N ASP A 230 -32.92 -2.88 -7.72
CA ASP A 230 -33.78 -3.90 -8.33
C ASP A 230 -35.26 -3.68 -8.01
N GLU A 231 -35.57 -3.30 -6.75
CA GLU A 231 -36.94 -2.97 -6.34
C GLU A 231 -37.49 -1.74 -7.08
N MET A 232 -36.63 -0.71 -7.26
CA MET A 232 -37.03 0.52 -7.97
C MET A 232 -37.19 0.34 -9.49
N MET A 233 -36.30 -0.45 -10.12
CA MET A 233 -36.22 -0.55 -11.59
C MET A 233 -36.79 -1.85 -12.14
N GLY A 234 -37.18 -2.80 -11.28
CA GLY A 234 -37.65 -4.13 -11.69
C GLY A 234 -36.58 -4.97 -12.37
N THR A 235 -35.31 -4.74 -11.99
CA THR A 235 -34.15 -5.52 -12.45
C THR A 235 -33.85 -6.71 -11.51
N ASN A 236 -32.87 -7.53 -11.84
CA ASN A 236 -32.42 -8.66 -11.01
C ASN A 236 -30.90 -8.64 -10.83
N ASP A 237 -30.32 -7.44 -10.81
CA ASP A 237 -28.87 -7.21 -10.79
C ASP A 237 -28.21 -7.83 -9.55
N ALA A 238 -28.90 -7.78 -8.40
CA ALA A 238 -28.39 -8.35 -7.14
C ALA A 238 -28.22 -9.87 -7.20
N GLN A 239 -29.20 -10.58 -7.79
CA GLN A 239 -29.10 -12.04 -7.94
C GLN A 239 -28.03 -12.43 -8.96
N GLU A 240 -27.98 -11.73 -10.10
CA GLU A 240 -26.96 -11.96 -11.14
C GLU A 240 -25.56 -11.72 -10.61
N LEU A 241 -25.35 -10.63 -9.86
CA LEU A 241 -24.07 -10.35 -9.20
C LEU A 241 -23.72 -11.45 -8.19
N LYS A 242 -24.68 -11.90 -7.40
CA LYS A 242 -24.46 -12.97 -6.42
C LYS A 242 -23.98 -14.24 -7.10
N GLU A 243 -24.64 -14.69 -8.16
CA GLU A 243 -24.26 -15.88 -8.91
C GLU A 243 -22.88 -15.74 -9.57
N TYR A 244 -22.64 -14.58 -10.21
CA TYR A 244 -21.33 -14.26 -10.79
C TYR A 244 -20.23 -14.29 -9.73
N THR A 245 -20.45 -13.64 -8.59
CA THR A 245 -19.47 -13.53 -7.52
C THR A 245 -19.17 -14.89 -6.88
N LEU A 246 -20.19 -15.69 -6.60
CA LEU A 246 -20.00 -17.05 -6.07
C LEU A 246 -19.19 -17.89 -7.05
N LYS A 247 -19.56 -17.91 -8.33
CA LYS A 247 -18.84 -18.65 -9.37
C LYS A 247 -17.39 -18.21 -9.51
N THR A 248 -17.11 -16.92 -9.33
CA THR A 248 -15.78 -16.33 -9.57
C THR A 248 -14.88 -16.43 -8.35
N LEU A 249 -15.40 -16.16 -7.14
CA LEU A 249 -14.60 -16.11 -5.91
C LEU A 249 -14.48 -17.45 -5.18
N ALA A 250 -15.47 -18.35 -5.30
CA ALA A 250 -15.40 -19.64 -4.61
C ALA A 250 -14.17 -20.48 -4.98
N PRO A 251 -13.68 -20.49 -6.24
CA PRO A 251 -12.44 -21.18 -6.59
C PRO A 251 -11.17 -20.49 -6.05
N LEU A 252 -11.28 -19.25 -5.57
CA LEU A 252 -10.16 -18.47 -5.08
C LEU A 252 -9.93 -18.61 -3.57
N THR A 253 -10.79 -19.34 -2.87
CA THR A 253 -10.66 -19.62 -1.44
C THR A 253 -10.94 -21.09 -1.13
N ASP A 254 -10.17 -21.66 -0.21
CA ASP A 254 -10.39 -23.04 0.29
C ASP A 254 -11.71 -23.17 1.07
N LEU A 255 -12.34 -22.05 1.41
CA LEU A 255 -13.64 -22.00 2.07
C LEU A 255 -14.81 -22.20 1.09
N GLY A 256 -14.54 -22.10 -0.22
CA GLY A 256 -15.55 -22.15 -1.26
C GLY A 256 -16.63 -21.07 -1.07
N GLU A 257 -17.86 -21.38 -1.42
CA GLU A 257 -19.00 -20.47 -1.24
C GLU A 257 -19.27 -20.12 0.23
N ASN A 258 -18.85 -20.98 1.17
CA ASN A 258 -19.01 -20.74 2.61
C ASN A 258 -18.18 -19.56 3.14
N GLY A 259 -17.18 -19.14 2.41
CA GLY A 259 -16.34 -17.99 2.72
C GLY A 259 -16.78 -16.68 2.07
N ILE A 260 -17.98 -16.61 1.43
CA ILE A 260 -18.44 -15.45 0.68
C ILE A 260 -19.72 -14.91 1.30
N PHE A 261 -19.70 -13.65 1.71
CA PHE A 261 -20.80 -13.00 2.45
C PHE A 261 -21.26 -11.72 1.75
N PHE A 262 -22.57 -11.53 1.70
CA PHE A 262 -23.22 -10.32 1.17
C PHE A 262 -23.89 -9.61 2.34
N VAL A 263 -23.56 -8.32 2.59
CA VAL A 263 -23.95 -7.62 3.81
C VAL A 263 -24.45 -6.20 3.57
N ASN A 264 -25.38 -5.76 4.44
CA ASN A 264 -25.70 -4.36 4.66
C ASN A 264 -25.16 -3.93 6.03
N SER A 265 -23.94 -3.41 6.05
CA SER A 265 -23.25 -3.03 7.28
C SER A 265 -23.92 -1.85 7.99
N LEU A 266 -24.50 -0.89 7.26
CA LEU A 266 -25.19 0.25 7.87
C LEU A 266 -26.49 -0.16 8.56
N ALA A 267 -27.26 -1.06 7.94
CA ALA A 267 -28.46 -1.60 8.58
C ALA A 267 -28.13 -2.42 9.83
N ALA A 268 -27.00 -3.15 9.82
CA ALA A 268 -26.51 -3.86 11.00
C ALA A 268 -26.21 -2.91 12.15
N ILE A 269 -25.48 -1.83 11.90
CA ILE A 269 -25.15 -0.81 12.90
C ILE A 269 -26.43 -0.19 13.46
N LYS A 270 -27.34 0.27 12.58
CA LYS A 270 -28.61 0.89 12.99
C LYS A 270 -29.48 -0.08 13.79
N GLY A 271 -29.63 -1.32 13.28
CA GLY A 271 -30.43 -2.35 13.93
C GLY A 271 -29.92 -2.69 15.35
N LYS A 272 -28.61 -2.79 15.54
CA LYS A 272 -28.01 -3.04 16.85
C LYS A 272 -28.15 -1.82 17.79
N VAL A 273 -27.89 -0.60 17.31
CA VAL A 273 -27.99 0.63 18.12
C VAL A 273 -29.45 0.91 18.53
N GLN A 274 -30.41 0.69 17.63
CA GLN A 274 -31.83 0.96 17.85
C GLN A 274 -32.58 -0.25 18.42
N HIS A 275 -31.93 -1.39 18.64
CA HIS A 275 -32.54 -2.66 19.00
C HIS A 275 -33.65 -3.12 18.04
N ASP A 276 -33.53 -2.79 16.75
CA ASP A 276 -34.45 -3.18 15.69
C ASP A 276 -34.06 -4.55 15.11
N ALA A 277 -34.76 -5.60 15.60
CA ALA A 277 -34.50 -6.96 15.15
C ALA A 277 -34.82 -7.21 13.68
N VAL A 278 -35.80 -6.49 13.09
CA VAL A 278 -36.20 -6.63 11.69
C VAL A 278 -35.11 -6.06 10.80
N MET A 279 -34.63 -4.86 11.10
CA MET A 279 -33.54 -4.22 10.38
C MET A 279 -32.25 -5.05 10.48
N LEU A 280 -31.95 -5.59 11.68
CA LEU A 280 -30.80 -6.45 11.89
C LEU A 280 -30.87 -7.75 11.06
N GLN A 281 -32.03 -8.40 11.00
CA GLN A 281 -32.22 -9.58 10.15
C GLN A 281 -32.05 -9.25 8.65
N LYS A 282 -32.61 -8.14 8.18
CA LYS A 282 -32.45 -7.68 6.79
C LYS A 282 -30.99 -7.36 6.43
N SER A 283 -30.16 -7.02 7.41
CA SER A 283 -28.73 -6.73 7.18
C SER A 283 -27.88 -7.96 6.81
N ASN A 284 -28.40 -9.16 7.00
CA ASN A 284 -27.71 -10.45 6.92
C ASN A 284 -26.59 -10.67 7.97
N PHE A 285 -26.33 -9.68 8.84
CA PHE A 285 -25.26 -9.76 9.83
C PHE A 285 -25.38 -10.92 10.83
N PRO A 286 -26.54 -11.26 11.39
CA PRO A 286 -26.62 -12.38 12.31
C PRO A 286 -26.16 -13.72 11.71
N ILE A 287 -26.44 -13.93 10.41
CA ILE A 287 -25.99 -15.13 9.69
C ILE A 287 -24.48 -15.06 9.46
N VAL A 288 -23.98 -13.89 9.03
CA VAL A 288 -22.57 -13.64 8.76
C VAL A 288 -21.73 -13.78 10.04
N GLU A 289 -22.14 -13.18 11.16
CA GLU A 289 -21.45 -13.28 12.43
C GLU A 289 -21.34 -14.72 12.91
N LYS A 290 -22.46 -15.46 12.88
CA LYS A 290 -22.47 -16.87 13.24
C LYS A 290 -21.53 -17.69 12.36
N ARG A 291 -21.61 -17.48 11.05
CA ARG A 291 -20.81 -18.24 10.09
C ARG A 291 -19.32 -17.87 10.16
N MET A 292 -19.00 -16.60 10.34
CA MET A 292 -17.62 -16.17 10.58
C MET A 292 -17.06 -16.71 11.87
N GLU A 293 -17.86 -16.74 12.95
CA GLU A 293 -17.46 -17.36 14.20
C GLU A 293 -17.17 -18.86 14.01
N GLU A 294 -18.03 -19.58 13.31
CA GLU A 294 -17.81 -20.99 12.95
C GLU A 294 -16.48 -21.17 12.19
N ILE A 295 -16.20 -20.36 11.16
CA ILE A 295 -14.96 -20.42 10.38
C ILE A 295 -13.75 -20.06 11.26
N LEU A 296 -13.77 -18.92 11.92
CA LEU A 296 -12.61 -18.40 12.64
C LEU A 296 -12.31 -19.19 13.93
N VAL A 297 -13.31 -19.79 14.57
CA VAL A 297 -13.12 -20.60 15.77
C VAL A 297 -12.79 -22.05 15.40
N ASN A 298 -13.58 -22.67 14.51
CA ASN A 298 -13.41 -24.10 14.18
C ASN A 298 -12.23 -24.35 13.24
N GLU A 299 -11.99 -23.44 12.29
CA GLU A 299 -10.88 -23.52 11.34
C GLU A 299 -9.62 -22.76 11.82
N ARG A 300 -9.66 -22.14 13.00
CA ARG A 300 -8.55 -21.34 13.56
C ARG A 300 -7.21 -22.05 13.45
N GLY A 301 -7.19 -23.30 13.87
CA GLY A 301 -6.00 -24.10 13.85
C GLY A 301 -5.48 -24.33 12.42
N ARG A 302 -6.40 -24.64 11.53
CA ARG A 302 -6.07 -24.87 10.11
C ARG A 302 -5.54 -23.60 9.46
N LEU A 303 -6.21 -22.47 9.63
CA LEU A 303 -5.79 -21.18 9.06
C LEU A 303 -4.35 -20.83 9.45
N LYS A 304 -4.03 -20.95 10.74
CA LYS A 304 -2.69 -20.66 11.27
C LYS A 304 -1.61 -21.61 10.76
N ILE A 305 -1.93 -22.88 10.64
CA ILE A 305 -1.00 -23.92 10.17
C ILE A 305 -0.73 -23.78 8.67
N ILE A 306 -1.78 -23.63 7.83
CA ILE A 306 -1.64 -23.50 6.38
C ILE A 306 -0.65 -22.42 6.00
N ARG A 307 -0.83 -21.23 6.55
CA ARG A 307 0.02 -20.08 6.27
C ARG A 307 1.48 -20.33 6.68
N SER A 308 1.66 -20.85 7.89
CA SER A 308 3.01 -21.12 8.42
C SER A 308 3.71 -22.25 7.66
N LEU A 309 2.98 -23.27 7.28
CA LEU A 309 3.48 -24.38 6.47
C LEU A 309 3.93 -23.91 5.08
N TYR A 310 3.08 -23.15 4.40
CA TYR A 310 3.39 -22.60 3.08
C TYR A 310 4.67 -21.76 3.11
N GLN A 311 4.77 -20.85 4.06
CA GLN A 311 5.94 -19.99 4.21
C GLN A 311 7.21 -20.81 4.50
N THR A 312 7.11 -21.81 5.38
CA THR A 312 8.22 -22.69 5.74
C THR A 312 8.70 -23.52 4.54
N LYS A 313 7.76 -24.14 3.79
CA LYS A 313 8.07 -24.91 2.57
C LYS A 313 8.79 -24.06 1.53
N ASN A 314 8.36 -22.84 1.35
CA ASN A 314 8.93 -21.94 0.37
C ASN A 314 10.37 -21.51 0.74
N ILE A 315 10.61 -21.17 2.00
CA ILE A 315 11.96 -20.88 2.49
C ILE A 315 12.86 -22.14 2.36
N ASN A 316 12.33 -23.31 2.73
CA ASN A 316 13.07 -24.57 2.60
C ASN A 316 13.49 -24.84 1.16
N ARG A 317 12.59 -24.67 0.18
CA ARG A 317 12.88 -24.81 -1.24
C ARG A 317 13.97 -23.86 -1.73
N LYS A 318 13.87 -22.57 -1.38
CA LYS A 318 14.90 -21.57 -1.71
C LYS A 318 16.25 -21.97 -1.15
N ASN A 319 16.32 -22.33 0.13
CA ASN A 319 17.56 -22.77 0.78
C ASN A 319 18.16 -23.99 0.10
N GLY A 320 17.31 -24.98 -0.26
CA GLY A 320 17.73 -26.17 -0.99
C GLY A 320 18.38 -25.88 -2.34
N ASN A 321 17.82 -24.89 -3.08
CA ASN A 321 18.38 -24.45 -4.34
C ASN A 321 19.76 -23.79 -4.15
N TYR A 322 19.90 -22.86 -3.20
CA TYR A 322 21.18 -22.23 -2.91
C TYR A 322 22.26 -23.21 -2.51
N ILE A 323 21.94 -24.16 -1.62
CA ILE A 323 22.89 -25.18 -1.21
C ILE A 323 23.30 -26.06 -2.40
N SER A 324 22.34 -26.41 -3.29
CA SER A 324 22.63 -27.20 -4.48
C SER A 324 23.54 -26.48 -5.47
N ASP A 325 23.30 -25.18 -5.70
CA ASP A 325 24.13 -24.33 -6.55
C ASP A 325 25.56 -24.25 -6.00
N SER A 326 25.70 -24.07 -4.68
CA SER A 326 26.99 -24.02 -4.01
C SER A 326 27.74 -25.35 -4.08
N ILE A 327 27.06 -26.51 -3.98
CA ILE A 327 27.67 -27.83 -4.18
C ILE A 327 28.17 -27.97 -5.62
N THR A 328 27.37 -27.54 -6.59
CA THR A 328 27.74 -27.61 -8.01
C THR A 328 28.97 -26.77 -8.30
N LEU A 329 29.00 -25.53 -7.81
CA LEU A 329 30.16 -24.65 -7.93
C LEU A 329 31.42 -25.23 -7.28
N ALA A 330 31.27 -25.86 -6.11
CA ALA A 330 32.39 -26.47 -5.40
C ALA A 330 32.94 -27.75 -6.07
N ASN A 331 32.12 -28.46 -6.84
CA ASN A 331 32.53 -29.66 -7.57
C ASN A 331 33.12 -29.43 -8.96
N ASN A 332 33.00 -28.23 -9.53
CA ASN A 332 33.52 -27.91 -10.86
C ASN A 332 35.07 -27.99 -10.92
N LYS A 333 35.60 -28.61 -11.99
CA LYS A 333 37.06 -28.78 -12.16
C LYS A 333 37.76 -27.46 -12.48
N HIS A 334 38.92 -27.25 -11.89
CA HIS A 334 39.73 -26.02 -11.92
C HIS A 334 39.96 -25.37 -13.31
N SER A 335 40.21 -26.17 -14.35
CA SER A 335 40.46 -25.66 -15.72
C SER A 335 39.21 -25.18 -16.44
N LEU A 336 38.04 -25.72 -16.11
CA LEU A 336 36.76 -25.32 -16.69
C LEU A 336 36.25 -24.02 -16.03
N ILE A 337 36.52 -23.88 -14.74
CA ILE A 337 36.06 -22.75 -13.92
C ILE A 337 36.65 -21.41 -14.42
N ALA A 338 37.89 -21.36 -14.87
CA ALA A 338 38.51 -20.10 -15.30
C ALA A 338 37.79 -19.49 -16.51
N GLN A 339 37.42 -20.31 -17.50
CA GLN A 339 36.66 -19.85 -18.68
C GLN A 339 35.20 -19.53 -18.34
N GLN A 340 34.55 -20.38 -17.56
CA GLN A 340 33.20 -20.17 -17.05
C GLN A 340 33.11 -18.86 -16.23
N LEU A 341 34.08 -18.62 -15.35
CA LEU A 341 34.15 -17.41 -14.56
C LEU A 341 34.36 -16.14 -15.41
N ALA A 342 35.17 -16.23 -16.48
CA ALA A 342 35.36 -15.11 -17.40
C ALA A 342 34.06 -14.78 -18.14
N ASN A 343 33.33 -15.79 -18.63
CA ASN A 343 32.03 -15.62 -19.30
C ASN A 343 31.00 -15.05 -18.31
N ALA A 344 30.89 -15.63 -17.12
CA ALA A 344 29.93 -15.16 -16.09
C ALA A 344 30.19 -13.70 -15.67
N ARG A 345 31.46 -13.29 -15.58
CA ARG A 345 31.82 -11.88 -15.31
C ARG A 345 31.39 -10.97 -16.45
N GLN A 346 31.53 -11.41 -17.69
CA GLN A 346 31.08 -10.66 -18.85
C GLN A 346 29.54 -10.50 -18.82
N SER A 347 28.79 -11.59 -18.62
CA SER A 347 27.33 -11.56 -18.52
C SER A 347 26.85 -10.69 -17.36
N LEU A 348 27.53 -10.76 -16.21
CA LEU A 348 27.25 -9.88 -15.07
C LEU A 348 27.49 -8.40 -15.38
N SER A 349 28.63 -8.08 -16.06
CA SER A 349 28.91 -6.71 -16.48
C SER A 349 27.85 -6.18 -17.44
N GLN A 350 27.39 -7.01 -18.38
CA GLN A 350 26.30 -6.64 -19.30
C GLN A 350 25.00 -6.37 -18.55
N ALA A 351 24.65 -7.20 -17.56
CA ALA A 351 23.48 -6.96 -16.72
C ALA A 351 23.61 -5.65 -15.91
N GLN A 352 24.79 -5.35 -15.36
CA GLN A 352 25.07 -4.09 -14.66
C GLN A 352 24.91 -2.88 -15.59
N ASP A 353 25.44 -2.97 -16.82
CA ASP A 353 25.30 -1.90 -17.82
C ASP A 353 23.83 -1.66 -18.19
N LYS A 354 23.05 -2.74 -18.35
CA LYS A 354 21.59 -2.63 -18.60
C LYS A 354 20.85 -2.01 -17.42
N ALA A 355 21.17 -2.41 -16.20
CA ALA A 355 20.58 -1.82 -14.99
C ALA A 355 20.90 -0.31 -14.91
N ASN A 356 22.14 0.07 -15.17
CA ASN A 356 22.56 1.48 -15.22
C ASN A 356 21.83 2.25 -16.33
N LEU A 357 21.67 1.66 -17.50
CA LEU A 357 20.93 2.26 -18.61
C LEU A 357 19.46 2.49 -18.25
N ILE A 358 18.79 1.49 -17.66
CA ILE A 358 17.40 1.62 -17.20
C ILE A 358 17.30 2.76 -16.19
N ASN A 359 18.17 2.78 -15.17
CA ASN A 359 18.19 3.82 -14.15
C ASN A 359 18.37 5.21 -14.74
N GLN A 360 19.31 5.37 -15.67
CA GLN A 360 19.58 6.65 -16.34
C GLN A 360 18.38 7.11 -17.19
N GLN A 361 17.75 6.19 -17.93
CA GLN A 361 16.59 6.51 -18.76
C GLN A 361 15.37 6.88 -17.91
N VAL A 362 15.15 6.18 -16.78
CA VAL A 362 14.11 6.52 -15.83
C VAL A 362 14.38 7.90 -15.19
N GLU A 363 15.61 8.18 -14.79
CA GLU A 363 16.00 9.48 -14.23
C GLU A 363 15.75 10.63 -15.20
N ASN A 364 16.17 10.47 -16.44
CA ASN A 364 15.92 11.48 -17.48
C ASN A 364 14.43 11.65 -17.74
N GLY A 365 13.68 10.54 -17.85
CA GLY A 365 12.24 10.58 -18.06
C GLY A 365 11.48 11.24 -16.89
N VAL A 366 11.88 11.00 -15.65
CA VAL A 366 11.32 11.68 -14.47
C VAL A 366 11.53 13.20 -14.57
N ARG A 367 12.73 13.64 -14.98
CA ARG A 367 13.02 15.07 -15.18
C ARG A 367 12.20 15.67 -16.31
N ASP A 368 12.03 14.96 -17.41
CA ASP A 368 11.24 15.40 -18.56
C ASP A 368 9.74 15.52 -18.21
N ILE A 369 9.20 14.55 -17.46
CA ILE A 369 7.82 14.60 -16.95
C ILE A 369 7.64 15.81 -16.02
N ALA A 370 8.60 16.09 -15.14
CA ALA A 370 8.57 17.25 -14.26
C ALA A 370 8.59 18.57 -15.05
N ASN A 371 9.35 18.66 -16.14
CA ASN A 371 9.34 19.81 -17.04
C ASN A 371 8.00 19.99 -17.76
N ILE A 372 7.42 18.92 -18.28
CA ILE A 372 6.09 18.94 -18.91
C ILE A 372 5.04 19.41 -17.89
N ALA A 373 5.10 18.92 -16.66
CA ALA A 373 4.20 19.33 -15.58
C ALA A 373 4.36 20.81 -15.23
N LYS A 374 5.60 21.30 -15.16
CA LYS A 374 5.96 22.71 -14.96
C LYS A 374 5.30 23.61 -16.02
N ASP A 375 5.48 23.26 -17.30
CA ASP A 375 4.96 24.04 -18.42
C ASP A 375 3.43 24.05 -18.46
N LYS A 376 2.79 22.90 -18.18
CA LYS A 376 1.34 22.79 -18.05
C LYS A 376 0.83 23.65 -16.89
N GLY A 377 1.53 23.66 -15.76
CA GLY A 377 1.20 24.52 -14.62
C GLY A 377 1.27 26.00 -14.96
N ALA A 378 2.36 26.41 -15.60
CA ALA A 378 2.51 27.80 -16.06
C ALA A 378 1.38 28.21 -17.03
N LEU A 379 1.00 27.33 -17.95
CA LEU A 379 -0.07 27.58 -18.90
C LEU A 379 -1.41 27.69 -18.17
N TYR A 380 -1.74 26.73 -17.30
CA TYR A 380 -2.99 26.74 -16.52
C TYR A 380 -3.15 28.00 -15.68
N LEU A 381 -2.10 28.45 -15.03
CA LEU A 381 -2.14 29.68 -14.24
C LEU A 381 -2.52 30.88 -15.10
N ILE A 382 -1.94 31.01 -16.30
CA ILE A 382 -2.17 32.15 -17.19
C ILE A 382 -3.53 32.07 -17.90
N SER A 383 -3.86 30.88 -18.45
CA SER A 383 -5.01 30.76 -19.35
C SER A 383 -6.32 30.51 -18.61
N ASP A 384 -6.27 29.89 -17.44
CA ASP A 384 -7.48 29.44 -16.74
C ASP A 384 -7.68 30.15 -15.40
N ILE A 385 -6.63 30.27 -14.58
CA ILE A 385 -6.75 30.82 -13.22
C ILE A 385 -6.86 32.34 -13.25
N ILE A 386 -5.91 33.04 -13.87
CA ILE A 386 -5.87 34.51 -13.86
C ILE A 386 -7.14 35.12 -14.44
N PRO A 387 -7.72 34.65 -15.56
CA PRO A 387 -8.97 35.17 -16.09
C PRO A 387 -10.17 34.97 -15.16
N MET A 388 -10.19 33.89 -14.36
CA MET A 388 -11.30 33.58 -13.46
C MET A 388 -11.35 34.42 -12.19
N VAL A 389 -10.26 35.13 -11.84
CA VAL A 389 -10.18 35.93 -10.62
C VAL A 389 -11.30 36.98 -10.56
N ASP A 390 -11.57 37.68 -11.66
CA ASP A 390 -12.66 38.68 -11.72
C ASP A 390 -14.03 38.05 -11.41
N THR A 391 -14.28 36.86 -11.95
CA THR A 391 -15.52 36.09 -11.71
C THR A 391 -15.63 35.74 -10.24
N TRP A 392 -14.59 35.11 -9.66
CA TRP A 392 -14.61 34.68 -8.26
C TRP A 392 -14.76 35.83 -7.27
N VAL A 393 -14.08 36.94 -7.51
CA VAL A 393 -14.22 38.17 -6.69
C VAL A 393 -15.64 38.72 -6.78
N ASN A 394 -16.27 38.67 -7.97
CA ASN A 394 -17.64 39.15 -8.16
C ASN A 394 -18.70 38.23 -7.55
N GLU A 395 -18.46 36.93 -7.52
CA GLU A 395 -19.33 35.91 -6.87
C GLU A 395 -19.37 36.09 -5.33
N ALA A 396 -18.34 36.64 -4.73
CA ALA A 396 -18.26 36.82 -3.28
C ALA A 396 -19.45 37.65 -2.75
N LYS A 397 -20.18 37.10 -1.79
CA LYS A 397 -21.33 37.72 -1.11
C LYS A 397 -21.08 37.77 0.39
N PRO A 398 -20.25 38.72 0.89
CA PRO A 398 -20.02 38.89 2.32
C PRO A 398 -21.33 39.11 3.09
N GLU A 399 -21.52 38.39 4.19
CA GLU A 399 -22.71 38.48 5.03
C GLU A 399 -22.90 39.89 5.62
N LYS A 400 -21.78 40.51 6.00
CA LYS A 400 -21.78 41.87 6.54
C LYS A 400 -21.55 42.91 5.43
N GLY A 401 -22.44 43.90 5.36
CA GLY A 401 -22.30 45.02 4.47
C GLY A 401 -21.34 46.08 5.00
N ILE A 402 -21.00 47.09 4.16
CA ILE A 402 -20.17 48.24 4.56
C ILE A 402 -21.05 49.23 5.31
N SER A 403 -20.68 49.55 6.56
CA SER A 403 -21.34 50.53 7.41
C SER A 403 -20.65 51.89 7.32
N ILE A 404 -21.41 52.96 7.12
CA ILE A 404 -20.87 54.32 7.08
C ILE A 404 -20.40 54.77 8.47
N ILE A 405 -21.02 54.26 9.54
CA ILE A 405 -20.70 54.62 10.94
C ILE A 405 -19.35 54.00 11.37
N HIS A 406 -19.06 52.78 10.91
CA HIS A 406 -17.83 52.07 11.20
C HIS A 406 -17.05 51.75 9.90
N LEU A 407 -16.84 52.76 9.07
CA LEU A 407 -16.37 52.61 7.69
C LEU A 407 -15.07 51.81 7.59
N ARG A 408 -14.05 52.13 8.41
CA ARG A 408 -12.73 51.44 8.36
C ARG A 408 -12.80 49.96 8.72
N SER A 409 -13.49 49.62 9.80
CA SER A 409 -13.60 48.24 10.23
C SER A 409 -14.48 47.41 9.29
N SER A 410 -15.60 48.00 8.81
CA SER A 410 -16.49 47.31 7.86
C SER A 410 -15.87 47.11 6.47
N ILE A 411 -15.04 48.03 6.00
CA ILE A 411 -14.25 47.86 4.76
C ILE A 411 -13.24 46.74 4.95
N LYS A 412 -12.56 46.67 6.09
CA LYS A 412 -11.60 45.59 6.39
C LYS A 412 -12.29 44.24 6.39
N GLU A 413 -13.37 44.06 7.17
CA GLU A 413 -14.14 42.83 7.26
C GLU A 413 -14.70 42.39 5.88
N TYR A 414 -15.22 43.33 5.12
CA TYR A 414 -15.75 43.08 3.77
C TYR A 414 -14.62 42.61 2.83
N THR A 415 -13.47 43.24 2.87
CA THR A 415 -12.31 42.92 2.03
C THR A 415 -11.76 41.55 2.38
N GLU A 416 -11.62 41.25 3.68
CA GLU A 416 -11.18 39.92 4.16
C GLU A 416 -12.14 38.83 3.68
N ALA A 417 -13.44 39.02 3.82
CA ALA A 417 -14.43 38.04 3.36
C ALA A 417 -14.39 37.80 1.84
N VAL A 418 -14.15 38.84 1.02
CA VAL A 418 -13.98 38.68 -0.43
C VAL A 418 -12.68 37.95 -0.75
N ILE A 419 -11.59 38.25 -0.06
CA ILE A 419 -10.30 37.56 -0.23
C ILE A 419 -10.42 36.08 0.15
N ASP A 420 -11.08 35.77 1.25
CA ASP A 420 -11.24 34.38 1.71
C ASP A 420 -12.11 33.56 0.74
N HIS A 421 -13.18 34.15 0.21
CA HIS A 421 -13.96 33.53 -0.84
C HIS A 421 -13.11 33.23 -2.09
N MET A 422 -12.35 34.21 -2.56
CA MET A 422 -11.46 34.05 -3.71
C MET A 422 -10.38 32.99 -3.46
N LYS A 423 -9.76 32.96 -2.27
CA LYS A 423 -8.80 31.90 -1.89
C LYS A 423 -9.43 30.51 -1.91
N SER A 424 -10.64 30.35 -1.40
CA SER A 424 -11.36 29.08 -1.42
C SER A 424 -11.61 28.61 -2.85
N ARG A 425 -12.05 29.52 -3.75
CA ARG A 425 -12.26 29.21 -5.17
C ARG A 425 -10.95 28.84 -5.88
N LEU A 426 -9.89 29.59 -5.63
CA LEU A 426 -8.55 29.33 -6.16
C LEU A 426 -8.05 27.94 -5.73
N SER A 427 -8.13 27.64 -4.43
CA SER A 427 -7.73 26.34 -3.88
C SER A 427 -8.52 25.18 -4.52
N SER A 428 -9.84 25.32 -4.64
CA SER A 428 -10.69 24.31 -5.27
C SER A 428 -10.36 24.10 -6.76
N ALA A 429 -10.14 25.17 -7.52
CA ALA A 429 -9.79 25.11 -8.93
C ALA A 429 -8.43 24.41 -9.15
N ILE A 430 -7.41 24.80 -8.36
CA ILE A 430 -6.08 24.19 -8.41
C ILE A 430 -6.16 22.71 -8.02
N SER A 431 -6.86 22.37 -6.95
CA SER A 431 -6.99 20.98 -6.49
C SER A 431 -7.67 20.09 -7.55
N SER A 432 -8.75 20.57 -8.16
CA SER A 432 -9.45 19.85 -9.22
C SER A 432 -8.56 19.64 -10.45
N TRP A 433 -7.89 20.70 -10.90
CA TRP A 433 -6.98 20.64 -12.04
C TRP A 433 -5.79 19.71 -11.77
N CYS A 434 -5.15 19.83 -10.60
CA CYS A 434 -4.04 18.95 -10.22
C CYS A 434 -4.46 17.48 -10.27
N LYS A 435 -5.59 17.14 -9.65
CA LYS A 435 -6.07 15.77 -9.57
C LYS A 435 -6.38 15.17 -10.94
N GLN A 436 -7.06 15.88 -11.81
CA GLN A 436 -7.52 15.37 -13.09
C GLN A 436 -6.51 15.62 -14.22
N SER A 437 -6.26 16.88 -14.55
CA SER A 437 -5.52 17.24 -15.77
C SER A 437 -4.01 17.08 -15.63
N LEU A 438 -3.45 17.41 -14.45
CA LEU A 438 -2.02 17.32 -14.24
C LEU A 438 -1.60 15.89 -13.88
N VAL A 439 -2.20 15.33 -12.84
CA VAL A 439 -1.76 14.03 -12.32
C VAL A 439 -2.29 12.92 -13.21
N LYS A 440 -3.61 12.75 -13.33
CA LYS A 440 -4.21 11.61 -14.02
C LYS A 440 -3.98 11.64 -15.53
N ASP A 441 -4.27 12.77 -16.20
CA ASP A 441 -4.25 12.83 -17.67
C ASP A 441 -2.84 13.16 -18.22
N CYS A 442 -1.88 13.54 -17.39
CA CYS A 442 -0.54 13.86 -17.82
C CYS A 442 0.53 12.98 -17.14
N ILE A 443 0.74 13.12 -15.84
CA ILE A 443 1.89 12.50 -15.15
C ILE A 443 1.76 10.97 -15.15
N GLU A 444 0.60 10.42 -14.79
CA GLU A 444 0.37 8.97 -14.80
C GLU A 444 0.60 8.37 -16.20
N VAL A 445 0.07 9.02 -17.24
CA VAL A 445 0.21 8.54 -18.62
C VAL A 445 1.68 8.57 -19.06
N GLN A 446 2.37 9.70 -18.86
CA GLN A 446 3.77 9.86 -19.27
C GLN A 446 4.69 8.89 -18.52
N PHE A 447 4.47 8.72 -17.23
CA PHE A 447 5.29 7.82 -16.42
C PHE A 447 5.03 6.34 -16.77
N SER A 448 3.79 5.96 -17.00
CA SER A 448 3.46 4.62 -17.50
C SER A 448 4.13 4.33 -18.85
N ASN A 449 4.11 5.28 -19.78
CA ASN A 449 4.78 5.15 -21.07
C ASN A 449 6.30 5.04 -20.92
N LEU A 450 6.91 5.82 -20.01
CA LEU A 450 8.33 5.72 -19.68
C LEU A 450 8.71 4.31 -19.23
N LEU A 451 7.94 3.72 -18.31
CA LEU A 451 8.23 2.38 -17.82
C LEU A 451 8.01 1.30 -18.90
N LEU A 452 6.94 1.41 -19.67
CA LEU A 452 6.71 0.49 -20.80
C LEU A 452 7.83 0.54 -21.82
N SER A 453 8.45 1.70 -22.05
CA SER A 453 9.60 1.84 -22.96
C SER A 453 10.84 1.08 -22.47
N GLN A 454 10.95 0.78 -21.15
CA GLN A 454 12.07 0.03 -20.58
C GLN A 454 11.93 -1.50 -20.71
N ARG A 455 10.80 -2.00 -21.22
CA ARG A 455 10.52 -3.45 -21.31
C ARG A 455 11.62 -4.24 -22.01
N GLY A 456 12.13 -3.73 -23.14
CA GLY A 456 13.21 -4.39 -23.89
C GLY A 456 14.52 -4.46 -23.12
N ASN A 457 14.90 -3.35 -22.46
CA ASN A 457 16.10 -3.29 -21.63
C ASN A 457 16.01 -4.24 -20.45
N LEU A 458 14.84 -4.32 -19.81
CA LEU A 458 14.58 -5.21 -18.68
C LEU A 458 14.66 -6.69 -19.11
N SER A 459 14.08 -7.05 -20.27
CA SER A 459 14.19 -8.41 -20.81
C SER A 459 15.65 -8.80 -21.07
N SER A 460 16.43 -7.90 -21.68
CA SER A 460 17.87 -8.12 -21.88
C SER A 460 18.64 -8.24 -20.56
N TYR A 461 18.32 -7.41 -19.58
CA TYR A 461 18.91 -7.49 -18.24
C TYR A 461 18.66 -8.86 -17.58
N GLN A 462 17.42 -9.36 -17.66
CA GLN A 462 17.05 -10.68 -17.11
C GLN A 462 17.76 -11.82 -17.84
N GLU A 463 17.88 -11.72 -19.15
CA GLU A 463 18.63 -12.68 -19.96
C GLU A 463 20.11 -12.72 -19.57
N ASP A 464 20.75 -11.56 -19.42
CA ASP A 464 22.15 -11.48 -19.02
C ASP A 464 22.38 -12.04 -17.59
N LEU A 465 21.47 -11.78 -16.64
CA LEU A 465 21.52 -12.40 -15.31
C LEU A 465 21.35 -13.91 -15.35
N SER A 466 20.43 -14.42 -16.18
CA SER A 466 20.23 -15.87 -16.33
C SER A 466 21.47 -16.53 -16.94
N ARG A 467 22.14 -15.84 -17.86
CA ARG A 467 23.41 -16.31 -18.47
C ARG A 467 24.53 -16.47 -17.43
N VAL A 468 24.59 -15.62 -16.39
CA VAL A 468 25.58 -15.81 -15.30
C VAL A 468 25.49 -17.22 -14.71
N LYS A 469 24.27 -17.73 -14.45
CA LYS A 469 24.08 -19.09 -13.95
C LYS A 469 24.47 -20.15 -14.98
N VAL A 470 24.07 -19.95 -16.24
CA VAL A 470 24.44 -20.86 -17.35
C VAL A 470 25.95 -20.91 -17.52
N ASP A 471 26.62 -19.75 -17.52
CA ASP A 471 28.06 -19.64 -17.67
C ASP A 471 28.81 -20.32 -16.52
N LEU A 472 28.27 -20.29 -15.30
CA LEU A 472 28.78 -21.02 -14.15
C LEU A 472 28.38 -22.52 -14.12
N ASN A 473 27.68 -23.00 -15.15
CA ASN A 473 27.13 -24.37 -15.26
C ASN A 473 26.26 -24.76 -14.07
N LEU A 474 25.48 -23.79 -13.59
CA LEU A 474 24.49 -23.97 -12.53
C LEU A 474 23.14 -24.39 -13.13
N PRO A 475 22.33 -25.19 -12.42
CA PRO A 475 20.99 -25.50 -12.88
C PRO A 475 20.15 -24.24 -12.94
N VAL A 476 19.66 -23.90 -14.11
CA VAL A 476 18.68 -22.84 -14.28
C VAL A 476 17.32 -23.48 -14.13
N ASN A 477 16.69 -23.27 -12.97
CA ASN A 477 15.32 -23.73 -12.76
C ASN A 477 14.40 -22.99 -13.73
N GLY A 478 13.34 -23.65 -14.24
CA GLY A 478 12.42 -23.05 -15.21
C GLY A 478 11.73 -21.73 -14.73
N GLU A 479 11.90 -21.40 -13.47
CA GLU A 479 11.52 -20.13 -12.84
C GLU A 479 12.54 -18.99 -13.11
N ASP A 480 13.81 -19.32 -13.43
CA ASP A 480 14.88 -18.35 -13.71
C ASP A 480 14.96 -17.99 -15.21
N ILE A 481 14.37 -18.81 -16.10
CA ILE A 481 14.37 -18.55 -17.53
C ILE A 481 13.05 -17.87 -17.90
N GLY A 482 13.10 -16.56 -18.15
CA GLY A 482 11.98 -15.77 -18.68
C GLY A 482 11.62 -16.10 -20.14
N ASN A 483 11.63 -17.36 -20.54
CA ASN A 483 11.21 -17.78 -21.88
C ASN A 483 9.83 -18.47 -21.83
N ASN A 484 8.85 -17.81 -22.41
CA ASN A 484 7.51 -18.31 -22.74
C ASN A 484 6.51 -18.54 -21.57
N MET A 485 6.74 -18.02 -20.39
CA MET A 485 5.67 -17.99 -19.39
C MET A 485 5.03 -16.61 -19.29
N ALA A 486 3.70 -16.62 -19.19
CA ALA A 486 2.91 -15.42 -19.03
C ALA A 486 3.43 -14.56 -17.86
N PRO A 487 3.30 -13.22 -17.91
CA PRO A 487 3.78 -12.28 -16.89
C PRO A 487 3.41 -12.64 -15.45
N SER A 488 2.35 -13.43 -15.27
CA SER A 488 1.84 -13.94 -13.99
C SER A 488 2.81 -14.88 -13.25
N THR A 489 3.73 -15.55 -13.95
CA THR A 489 4.61 -16.57 -13.34
C THR A 489 5.89 -15.96 -12.77
N PHE A 490 6.41 -14.92 -13.41
CA PHE A 490 7.53 -14.14 -12.90
C PHE A 490 7.13 -13.38 -11.62
N ASN A 491 5.92 -12.80 -11.60
CA ASN A 491 5.35 -12.15 -10.40
C ASN A 491 5.20 -13.12 -9.22
N ARG A 492 5.00 -14.43 -9.47
CA ARG A 492 4.89 -15.45 -8.40
C ARG A 492 6.22 -15.74 -7.72
N VAL A 493 7.33 -15.66 -8.42
CA VAL A 493 8.66 -15.95 -7.87
C VAL A 493 9.21 -14.75 -7.09
N ALA A 494 9.00 -13.55 -7.59
CA ALA A 494 9.42 -12.31 -6.92
C ALA A 494 8.61 -12.02 -5.65
N ALA A 495 7.33 -12.41 -5.60
CA ALA A 495 6.45 -12.16 -4.45
C ALA A 495 6.77 -13.02 -3.22
N VAL A 496 7.57 -14.07 -3.34
CA VAL A 496 7.79 -15.05 -2.27
C VAL A 496 8.94 -14.69 -1.32
N GLY A 497 9.73 -13.69 -1.64
CA GLY A 497 10.93 -13.32 -0.88
C GLY A 497 10.94 -11.91 -0.30
N GLY A 498 9.93 -11.50 0.45
CA GLY A 498 10.08 -10.29 1.30
C GLY A 498 9.73 -8.95 0.67
N GLY A 499 9.29 -8.91 -0.59
CA GLY A 499 8.91 -7.65 -1.23
C GLY A 499 7.69 -7.77 -2.11
N LEU A 500 6.50 -7.48 -1.58
CA LEU A 500 5.28 -7.20 -2.37
C LEU A 500 5.50 -6.11 -3.44
N LEU A 501 6.65 -5.42 -3.44
CA LEU A 501 6.98 -4.32 -4.34
C LEU A 501 7.83 -4.72 -5.55
N ILE A 502 8.59 -5.82 -5.47
CA ILE A 502 9.47 -6.23 -6.58
C ILE A 502 8.64 -6.70 -7.78
N GLY A 503 7.55 -7.46 -7.53
CA GLY A 503 6.57 -7.84 -8.54
C GLY A 503 5.89 -6.65 -9.21
N ASP A 504 5.74 -5.55 -8.49
CA ASP A 504 4.94 -4.40 -8.89
C ASP A 504 5.63 -3.53 -9.95
N ILE A 505 6.89 -3.21 -9.79
CA ILE A 505 7.63 -2.38 -10.77
C ILE A 505 8.05 -3.23 -11.97
N PHE A 506 8.57 -4.43 -11.73
CA PHE A 506 8.88 -5.37 -12.80
C PHE A 506 7.63 -5.85 -13.54
N GLY A 507 6.53 -6.09 -12.81
CA GLY A 507 5.23 -6.38 -13.40
C GLY A 507 4.72 -5.27 -14.30
N ALA A 508 4.87 -4.01 -13.92
CA ALA A 508 4.50 -2.86 -14.75
C ALA A 508 5.34 -2.77 -16.02
N MET A 509 6.66 -2.99 -15.92
CA MET A 509 7.57 -2.98 -17.07
C MET A 509 7.33 -4.17 -18.01
N THR A 510 6.89 -5.33 -17.51
CA THR A 510 6.62 -6.53 -18.32
C THR A 510 5.18 -6.65 -18.81
N GLY A 511 4.28 -5.73 -18.42
CA GLY A 511 2.88 -5.72 -18.80
C GLY A 511 1.94 -6.35 -17.78
N GLY A 512 2.43 -6.72 -16.59
CA GLY A 512 1.65 -7.07 -15.42
C GLY A 512 1.39 -5.83 -14.55
N LEU A 513 0.18 -5.29 -14.59
CA LEU A 513 -0.17 -3.97 -14.02
C LEU A 513 -0.42 -3.96 -12.50
N LEU A 514 0.07 -4.95 -11.73
CA LEU A 514 -0.54 -5.37 -10.48
C LEU A 514 -0.33 -4.48 -9.26
N GLY A 515 0.85 -4.05 -8.97
CA GLY A 515 1.10 -3.21 -7.80
C GLY A 515 1.52 -1.80 -8.17
N PHE A 516 2.08 -1.67 -9.37
CA PHE A 516 2.53 -0.40 -9.90
C PHE A 516 1.42 0.66 -9.93
N ASN A 517 0.22 0.31 -10.40
CA ASN A 517 -0.92 1.24 -10.42
C ASN A 517 -1.34 1.68 -9.01
N ALA A 518 -1.19 0.82 -8.00
CA ALA A 518 -1.47 1.17 -6.61
C ALA A 518 -0.41 2.14 -6.08
N MET A 519 0.87 1.81 -6.26
CA MET A 519 1.98 2.68 -5.87
C MET A 519 1.93 4.02 -6.61
N LEU A 520 1.68 3.99 -7.93
CA LEU A 520 1.55 5.20 -8.73
C LEU A 520 0.38 6.06 -8.23
N LYS A 521 -0.79 5.48 -7.95
CA LYS A 521 -1.93 6.22 -7.41
C LYS A 521 -1.63 6.84 -6.05
N THR A 522 -0.95 6.11 -5.16
CA THR A 522 -0.51 6.59 -3.86
C THR A 522 0.37 7.82 -4.00
N LEU A 523 1.44 7.69 -4.79
CA LEU A 523 2.36 8.78 -5.07
C LEU A 523 1.67 9.97 -5.75
N MET A 524 0.67 9.70 -6.60
CA MET A 524 -0.06 10.77 -7.29
C MET A 524 -1.01 11.55 -6.37
N VAL A 525 -1.52 10.95 -5.31
CA VAL A 525 -2.31 11.69 -4.30
C VAL A 525 -1.37 12.50 -3.40
N GLU A 526 -0.25 11.94 -2.94
CA GLU A 526 0.79 12.71 -2.23
C GLU A 526 1.28 13.88 -3.08
N LEU A 527 1.53 13.62 -4.35
CA LEU A 527 1.91 14.63 -5.33
C LEU A 527 0.84 15.72 -5.44
N THR A 528 -0.43 15.34 -5.57
CA THR A 528 -1.54 16.30 -5.64
C THR A 528 -1.61 17.14 -4.38
N ALA A 529 -1.54 16.53 -3.21
CA ALA A 529 -1.55 17.24 -1.92
C ALA A 529 -0.33 18.15 -1.79
N GLY A 530 0.86 17.68 -2.11
CA GLY A 530 2.10 18.47 -2.07
C GLY A 530 2.05 19.69 -3.00
N ILE A 531 1.57 19.52 -4.23
CA ILE A 531 1.41 20.62 -5.19
C ILE A 531 0.39 21.63 -4.68
N VAL A 532 -0.79 21.18 -4.24
CA VAL A 532 -1.85 22.06 -3.75
C VAL A 532 -1.37 22.86 -2.55
N LEU A 533 -0.70 22.21 -1.60
CA LEU A 533 -0.13 22.87 -0.42
C LEU A 533 0.97 23.88 -0.77
N GLY A 534 1.93 23.48 -1.59
CA GLY A 534 3.01 24.36 -2.04
C GLY A 534 2.45 25.62 -2.71
N ILE A 535 1.42 25.45 -3.55
CA ILE A 535 0.78 26.54 -4.26
C ILE A 535 -0.04 27.44 -3.32
N ILE A 536 -0.85 26.86 -2.41
CA ILE A 536 -1.61 27.63 -1.43
C ILE A 536 -0.66 28.48 -0.57
N ASN A 537 0.47 27.92 -0.14
CA ASN A 537 1.48 28.63 0.60
C ASN A 537 2.13 29.76 -0.19
N LEU A 538 2.31 29.63 -1.51
CA LEU A 538 2.79 30.72 -2.36
C LEU A 538 1.81 31.91 -2.41
N PHE A 539 0.51 31.64 -2.34
CA PHE A 539 -0.55 32.63 -2.39
C PHE A 539 -1.05 33.07 -1.00
N ASN A 540 -0.43 32.58 0.07
CA ASN A 540 -0.71 32.97 1.45
C ASN A 540 0.47 33.75 2.10
N PRO A 541 1.16 34.63 1.41
CA PRO A 541 2.12 35.50 2.07
C PRO A 541 1.34 36.43 3.01
N VAL A 542 1.78 36.46 4.25
CA VAL A 542 1.21 37.28 5.35
C VAL A 542 1.06 38.78 5.00
N GLY A 543 1.67 39.23 3.92
CA GLY A 543 1.65 40.61 3.45
C GLY A 543 0.62 40.98 2.39
N LEU A 544 0.17 40.00 1.52
CA LEU A 544 -0.69 40.35 0.39
C LEU A 544 -2.06 40.90 0.82
N PRO A 545 -2.80 40.20 1.73
CA PRO A 545 -4.03 40.78 2.29
C PRO A 545 -3.83 42.12 2.98
N ALA A 546 -2.76 42.29 3.74
CA ALA A 546 -2.48 43.53 4.46
C ALA A 546 -2.19 44.69 3.51
N ILE A 547 -1.43 44.48 2.43
CA ILE A 547 -1.13 45.49 1.41
C ILE A 547 -2.41 45.86 0.64
N ILE A 548 -3.22 44.86 0.24
CA ILE A 548 -4.49 45.11 -0.44
C ILE A 548 -5.44 45.88 0.48
N ILE A 549 -5.61 45.45 1.73
CA ILE A 549 -6.48 46.10 2.72
C ILE A 549 -6.01 47.54 2.98
N ALA A 550 -4.73 47.78 3.23
CA ALA A 550 -4.19 49.13 3.48
C ALA A 550 -4.39 50.07 2.27
N GLY A 551 -4.13 49.58 1.06
CA GLY A 551 -4.34 50.33 -0.17
C GLY A 551 -5.81 50.64 -0.46
N ILE A 552 -6.73 49.71 -0.13
CA ILE A 552 -8.17 49.92 -0.25
C ILE A 552 -8.67 50.95 0.78
N ILE A 553 -8.25 50.81 2.03
CA ILE A 553 -8.62 51.79 3.08
C ILE A 553 -8.14 53.19 2.72
N ALA A 554 -6.90 53.33 2.28
CA ALA A 554 -6.34 54.62 1.85
C ALA A 554 -7.12 55.24 0.67
N PHE A 555 -7.51 54.42 -0.30
CA PHE A 555 -8.29 54.88 -1.45
C PHE A 555 -9.72 55.29 -1.09
N CYS A 556 -10.40 54.50 -0.24
CA CYS A 556 -11.79 54.75 0.13
C CYS A 556 -11.99 55.91 1.13
N THR A 557 -10.96 56.27 1.88
CA THR A 557 -11.04 57.40 2.87
C THR A 557 -10.83 58.77 2.25
N GLY A 558 -10.40 58.87 0.99
CA GLY A 558 -10.09 60.12 0.30
C GLY A 558 -11.19 60.73 -0.59
N THR A 559 -12.31 60.03 -0.80
CA THR A 559 -13.32 60.46 -1.78
C THR A 559 -14.74 60.22 -1.25
N GLY A 560 -15.64 61.17 -1.43
CA GLY A 560 -17.06 61.15 -0.98
C GLY A 560 -17.95 60.17 -1.80
N TRP A 561 -17.71 58.88 -1.71
CA TRP A 561 -18.38 57.83 -2.51
C TRP A 561 -19.61 57.25 -1.79
N ASN A 562 -20.59 56.75 -2.55
CA ASN A 562 -21.69 56.00 -1.99
C ASN A 562 -21.24 54.54 -1.72
N VAL A 563 -21.95 53.81 -0.82
CA VAL A 563 -21.59 52.44 -0.40
C VAL A 563 -21.52 51.46 -1.57
N MET A 564 -22.31 51.65 -2.61
CA MET A 564 -22.39 50.76 -3.75
C MET A 564 -21.15 50.90 -4.66
N SER A 565 -20.66 52.11 -4.87
CA SER A 565 -19.42 52.37 -5.60
C SER A 565 -18.17 51.91 -4.83
N ILE A 566 -18.19 51.99 -3.49
CA ILE A 566 -17.12 51.47 -2.63
C ILE A 566 -16.98 49.95 -2.80
N LYS A 567 -18.07 49.21 -2.72
CA LYS A 567 -18.05 47.73 -2.89
C LYS A 567 -17.50 47.31 -4.26
N SER A 568 -17.94 47.96 -5.35
CA SER A 568 -17.46 47.68 -6.71
C SER A 568 -15.96 47.98 -6.84
N ASN A 569 -15.50 49.08 -6.30
CA ASN A 569 -14.08 49.48 -6.38
C ASN A 569 -13.17 48.56 -5.53
N ILE A 570 -13.64 48.11 -4.37
CA ILE A 570 -12.93 47.12 -3.56
C ILE A 570 -12.73 45.85 -4.37
N LYS A 571 -13.81 45.30 -4.96
CA LYS A 571 -13.76 44.08 -5.77
C LYS A 571 -12.82 44.24 -6.96
N LYS A 572 -12.91 45.32 -7.72
CA LYS A 572 -12.00 45.60 -8.84
C LYS A 572 -10.54 45.67 -8.42
N LYS A 573 -10.25 46.31 -7.28
CA LYS A 573 -8.89 46.41 -6.80
C LYS A 573 -8.35 45.07 -6.29
N ILE A 574 -9.16 44.30 -5.58
CA ILE A 574 -8.78 42.94 -5.16
C ILE A 574 -8.46 42.09 -6.38
N ALA A 575 -9.32 42.12 -7.41
CA ALA A 575 -9.10 41.35 -8.63
C ALA A 575 -7.80 41.74 -9.33
N ALA A 576 -7.58 43.04 -9.56
CA ALA A 576 -6.38 43.52 -10.24
C ALA A 576 -5.08 43.18 -9.48
N GLU A 577 -5.05 43.39 -8.16
CA GLU A 577 -3.87 43.09 -7.33
C GLU A 577 -3.63 41.55 -7.27
N THR A 578 -4.68 40.77 -7.20
CA THR A 578 -4.58 39.29 -7.23
C THR A 578 -4.08 38.81 -8.57
N GLN A 579 -4.63 39.28 -9.70
CA GLN A 579 -4.16 38.91 -11.05
C GLN A 579 -2.69 39.25 -11.24
N LYS A 580 -2.26 40.44 -10.78
CA LYS A 580 -0.86 40.86 -10.81
C LYS A 580 0.02 39.91 -9.98
N ALA A 581 -0.36 39.66 -8.73
CA ALA A 581 0.40 38.80 -7.83
C ALA A 581 0.51 37.36 -8.36
N LEU A 582 -0.56 36.82 -8.96
CA LEU A 582 -0.54 35.51 -9.64
C LEU A 582 0.40 35.53 -10.84
N GLY A 583 0.37 36.57 -11.66
CA GLY A 583 1.28 36.75 -12.79
C GLY A 583 2.76 36.81 -12.35
N ASP A 584 3.05 37.61 -11.33
CA ASP A 584 4.40 37.76 -10.76
C ASP A 584 4.90 36.45 -10.10
N SER A 585 3.98 35.59 -9.66
CA SER A 585 4.28 34.30 -9.02
C SER A 585 4.38 33.12 -10.00
N LYS A 586 4.20 33.32 -11.31
CA LYS A 586 4.18 32.27 -12.33
C LYS A 586 5.37 31.31 -12.21
N ASP A 587 6.58 31.85 -12.14
CA ASP A 587 7.81 31.02 -12.11
C ASP A 587 7.93 30.24 -10.81
N LYS A 588 7.51 30.84 -9.69
CA LYS A 588 7.46 30.13 -8.40
C LYS A 588 6.45 28.98 -8.45
N PHE A 589 5.25 29.27 -8.93
CA PHE A 589 4.18 28.29 -9.10
C PHE A 589 4.61 27.09 -9.95
N SER A 590 5.18 27.36 -11.12
CA SER A 590 5.62 26.31 -12.02
C SER A 590 6.81 25.53 -11.45
N ASN A 591 7.73 26.18 -10.72
CA ASN A 591 8.86 25.50 -10.09
C ASN A 591 8.42 24.65 -8.89
N GLU A 592 7.41 25.02 -8.12
CA GLU A 592 6.83 24.17 -7.08
C GLU A 592 6.26 22.88 -7.69
N ILE A 593 5.54 22.98 -8.80
CA ILE A 593 5.05 21.79 -9.53
C ILE A 593 6.22 20.91 -9.97
N PHE A 594 7.27 21.51 -10.56
CA PHE A 594 8.46 20.77 -10.98
C PHE A 594 9.09 20.02 -9.80
N ASN A 595 9.32 20.69 -8.68
CA ASN A 595 9.98 20.13 -7.52
C ASN A 595 9.13 19.00 -6.89
N ALA A 596 7.84 19.21 -6.76
CA ALA A 596 6.92 18.21 -6.22
C ALA A 596 6.89 16.95 -7.11
N VAL A 597 6.72 17.12 -8.43
CA VAL A 597 6.69 15.99 -9.39
C VAL A 597 8.02 15.25 -9.39
N LYS A 598 9.14 15.98 -9.51
CA LYS A 598 10.48 15.38 -9.50
C LYS A 598 10.74 14.64 -8.18
N GLY A 599 10.43 15.26 -7.03
CA GLY A 599 10.65 14.66 -5.72
C GLY A 599 9.89 13.34 -5.56
N THR A 600 8.61 13.35 -5.91
CA THR A 600 7.75 12.16 -5.81
C THR A 600 8.20 11.04 -6.76
N LEU A 601 8.42 11.34 -8.03
CA LEU A 601 8.83 10.32 -8.99
C LEU A 601 10.26 9.79 -8.75
N SER A 602 11.14 10.59 -8.14
CA SER A 602 12.49 10.14 -7.74
C SER A 602 12.45 9.07 -6.64
N GLN A 603 11.42 9.00 -5.83
CA GLN A 603 11.24 7.89 -4.87
C GLN A 603 11.02 6.56 -5.61
N VAL A 604 10.24 6.59 -6.69
CA VAL A 604 10.04 5.40 -7.56
C VAL A 604 11.35 5.00 -8.23
N GLN A 605 12.09 5.97 -8.75
CA GLN A 605 13.41 5.74 -9.35
C GLN A 605 14.36 5.03 -8.36
N THR A 606 14.39 5.48 -7.10
CA THR A 606 15.22 4.84 -6.06
C THR A 606 14.81 3.39 -5.85
N LYS A 607 13.52 3.11 -5.76
CA LYS A 607 13.01 1.74 -5.64
C LYS A 607 13.39 0.87 -6.85
N ILE A 608 13.24 1.38 -8.07
CA ILE A 608 13.67 0.67 -9.30
C ILE A 608 15.16 0.31 -9.22
N LYS A 609 15.99 1.26 -8.82
CA LYS A 609 17.43 1.04 -8.65
C LYS A 609 17.75 -0.06 -7.64
N ASP A 610 17.08 -0.04 -6.49
CA ASP A 610 17.31 -1.04 -5.44
C ASP A 610 16.88 -2.44 -5.90
N GLU A 611 15.78 -2.54 -6.62
CA GLU A 611 15.28 -3.80 -7.18
C GLU A 611 16.19 -4.37 -8.28
N LEU A 612 16.75 -3.52 -9.14
CA LEU A 612 17.73 -3.95 -10.13
C LEU A 612 19.05 -4.39 -9.49
N ASN A 613 19.44 -3.79 -8.36
CA ASN A 613 20.69 -4.14 -7.68
C ASN A 613 20.61 -5.46 -6.90
N GLY A 614 19.45 -5.86 -6.41
CA GLY A 614 19.28 -7.11 -5.66
C GLY A 614 19.80 -8.34 -6.41
N PRO A 615 19.24 -8.67 -7.59
CA PRO A 615 19.68 -9.78 -8.42
C PRO A 615 21.14 -9.67 -8.91
N ILE A 616 21.64 -8.46 -9.16
CA ILE A 616 23.04 -8.22 -9.48
C ILE A 616 23.95 -8.63 -8.33
N ASN A 617 23.61 -8.25 -7.09
CA ASN A 617 24.38 -8.60 -5.91
C ASN A 617 24.41 -10.10 -5.66
N GLU A 618 23.30 -10.79 -5.93
CA GLU A 618 23.19 -12.24 -5.86
C GLU A 618 24.10 -12.91 -6.90
N ALA A 619 23.99 -12.48 -8.16
CA ALA A 619 24.85 -12.97 -9.23
C ALA A 619 26.35 -12.68 -8.96
N GLN A 620 26.67 -11.51 -8.42
CA GLN A 620 28.03 -11.15 -7.99
C GLN A 620 28.53 -12.08 -6.89
N SER A 621 27.67 -12.48 -5.96
CA SER A 621 28.01 -13.43 -4.90
C SER A 621 28.39 -14.79 -5.48
N LEU A 622 27.63 -15.31 -6.44
CA LEU A 622 27.93 -16.56 -7.15
C LEU A 622 29.28 -16.49 -7.90
N VAL A 623 29.53 -15.39 -8.61
CA VAL A 623 30.81 -15.15 -9.29
C VAL A 623 31.97 -15.09 -8.29
N ASN A 624 31.78 -14.43 -7.15
CA ASN A 624 32.81 -14.37 -6.11
C ASN A 624 33.06 -15.73 -5.47
N GLU A 625 32.02 -16.53 -5.24
CA GLU A 625 32.13 -17.90 -4.74
C GLU A 625 32.86 -18.80 -5.72
N ALA A 626 32.53 -18.74 -7.01
CA ALA A 626 33.25 -19.47 -8.06
C ALA A 626 34.73 -19.09 -8.10
N ASN A 627 35.05 -17.79 -7.96
CA ASN A 627 36.42 -17.30 -7.91
C ASN A 627 37.17 -17.78 -6.65
N ALA A 628 36.52 -17.78 -5.48
CA ALA A 628 37.09 -18.29 -4.25
C ALA A 628 37.36 -19.80 -4.33
N ASN A 629 36.43 -20.55 -4.94
CA ASN A 629 36.58 -22.00 -5.15
C ASN A 629 37.73 -22.31 -6.12
N MET A 630 37.95 -21.49 -7.15
CA MET A 630 39.07 -21.61 -8.08
C MET A 630 40.44 -21.46 -7.35
N ASN A 631 40.52 -20.62 -6.32
CA ASN A 631 41.72 -20.34 -5.59
C ASN A 631 41.90 -21.20 -4.33
N SER A 632 41.00 -22.14 -4.05
CA SER A 632 40.99 -22.96 -2.85
C SER A 632 41.85 -24.22 -3.01
N ASP A 633 42.48 -24.65 -1.91
CA ASP A 633 43.16 -25.94 -1.84
C ASP A 633 42.16 -27.11 -1.94
N GLY A 634 42.48 -28.17 -2.65
CA GLY A 634 41.60 -29.32 -2.91
C GLY A 634 41.07 -29.99 -1.63
N VAL A 635 41.81 -29.98 -0.54
CA VAL A 635 41.39 -30.52 0.77
C VAL A 635 40.30 -29.64 1.40
N ALA A 636 40.49 -28.32 1.37
CA ALA A 636 39.50 -27.37 1.88
C ALA A 636 38.18 -27.46 1.08
N MET A 637 38.30 -27.65 -0.22
CA MET A 637 37.12 -27.82 -1.11
C MET A 637 36.33 -29.09 -0.80
N GLN A 638 37.01 -30.22 -0.60
CA GLN A 638 36.32 -31.46 -0.20
C GLN A 638 35.60 -31.33 1.15
N GLN A 639 36.21 -30.61 2.10
CA GLN A 639 35.54 -30.34 3.38
C GLN A 639 34.30 -29.46 3.21
N LYS A 640 34.37 -28.40 2.36
CA LYS A 640 33.24 -27.54 2.02
C LYS A 640 32.09 -28.35 1.40
N VAL A 641 32.39 -29.20 0.39
CA VAL A 641 31.39 -30.07 -0.25
C VAL A 641 30.73 -31.01 0.76
N ARG A 642 31.50 -31.62 1.67
CA ARG A 642 30.92 -32.48 2.72
C ARG A 642 29.94 -31.73 3.60
N LYS A 643 30.28 -30.53 4.07
CA LYS A 643 29.41 -29.70 4.92
C LYS A 643 28.15 -29.29 4.18
N LEU A 644 28.28 -28.83 2.94
CA LEU A 644 27.13 -28.49 2.09
C LEU A 644 26.22 -29.68 1.82
N THR A 645 26.79 -30.87 1.59
CA THR A 645 26.02 -32.11 1.40
C THR A 645 25.24 -32.49 2.66
N GLN A 646 25.84 -32.28 3.85
CA GLN A 646 25.13 -32.49 5.12
C GLN A 646 23.97 -31.48 5.28
N LEU A 647 24.20 -30.20 5.01
CA LEU A 647 23.15 -29.19 5.03
C LEU A 647 22.03 -29.51 4.03
N LYS A 648 22.39 -29.95 2.81
CA LYS A 648 21.42 -30.38 1.79
C LYS A 648 20.58 -31.56 2.28
N THR A 649 21.21 -32.57 2.83
CA THR A 649 20.51 -33.74 3.37
C THR A 649 19.51 -33.34 4.47
N THR A 650 19.93 -32.45 5.39
CA THR A 650 19.06 -31.93 6.45
C THR A 650 17.90 -31.14 5.87
N ASN A 651 18.18 -30.28 4.88
CA ASN A 651 17.13 -29.48 4.23
C ASN A 651 16.11 -30.33 3.45
N ASP A 652 16.59 -31.37 2.76
CA ASP A 652 15.73 -32.31 2.01
C ASP A 652 14.90 -33.18 2.96
N GLN A 653 15.45 -33.60 4.09
CA GLN A 653 14.70 -34.30 5.13
C GLN A 653 13.58 -33.41 5.69
N LEU A 654 13.88 -32.16 5.98
CA LEU A 654 12.87 -31.18 6.42
C LEU A 654 11.80 -30.96 5.36
N ALA A 655 12.15 -30.93 4.06
CA ALA A 655 11.18 -30.85 2.97
C ALA A 655 10.22 -32.05 2.98
N ALA A 656 10.78 -33.26 3.07
CA ALA A 656 9.98 -34.50 3.12
C ALA A 656 9.08 -34.55 4.36
N ASP A 657 9.57 -34.07 5.51
CA ASP A 657 8.77 -34.03 6.74
C ASP A 657 7.64 -32.98 6.65
N LEU A 658 7.88 -31.83 6.00
CA LEU A 658 6.84 -30.83 5.73
C LEU A 658 5.77 -31.35 4.74
N ASP A 659 6.16 -32.17 3.76
CA ASP A 659 5.22 -32.81 2.83
C ASP A 659 4.35 -33.85 3.54
N LYS A 660 4.95 -34.73 4.32
CA LYS A 660 4.23 -35.70 5.16
C LYS A 660 3.31 -35.00 6.17
N PHE A 661 3.76 -33.87 6.73
CA PHE A 661 2.94 -33.07 7.61
C PHE A 661 1.69 -32.54 6.88
N ALA A 662 1.88 -31.97 5.67
CA ALA A 662 0.77 -31.48 4.85
C ALA A 662 -0.27 -32.58 4.57
N GLU A 663 0.19 -33.75 4.14
CA GLU A 663 -0.67 -34.90 3.89
C GLU A 663 -1.42 -35.38 5.14
N LYS A 664 -0.70 -35.51 6.27
CA LYS A 664 -1.28 -35.97 7.54
C LYS A 664 -2.39 -35.07 8.08
N PHE A 665 -2.26 -33.78 7.90
CA PHE A 665 -3.22 -32.81 8.44
C PHE A 665 -4.19 -32.28 7.37
N ALA A 666 -4.15 -32.81 6.16
CA ALA A 666 -4.97 -32.39 5.00
C ALA A 666 -4.93 -30.84 4.80
N VAL A 667 -3.72 -30.30 4.77
CA VAL A 667 -3.43 -28.86 4.72
C VAL A 667 -2.78 -28.51 3.38
#